data_363a174cfcb304179a719e50fb35f7c6
#
_entry.id   363a174cfcb304179a719e50fb35f7c6
#
_cell.length_a   1.000
_cell.length_b   1.000
_cell.length_c   1.000
_cell.angle_alpha   90.00
_cell.angle_beta   90.00
_cell.angle_gamma   90.00
#
_symmetry.space_group_name_H-M   'P 1'
#
loop_
_entity.id
_entity.type
_entity.pdbx_description
1 polymer ?
#
loop_
_entity_poly.entity_id
_entity_poly.type
_entity_poly.pdbx_seq_one_letter_code
_entity_poly.pdbx_strand_id
1 'polypeptide(L)'
;MGEQQSEPKDQSAGGTNPSISDSSAAQTEVKKKKSWFSFGSGGGKKSKQETSTDQGQSGNQQTAIVKQSPPPKLAKTKKQKKTLANTKKLVGKGEKLPQELVHVTGNRVLIPSFEEFDRLKNITYPVKEPFQYVNLQERDGEVVYSVFEPQLTKREKAIHKKVITAYDLLVNVGTVLIDVEDRLKFLEETYKEIIDIYNIKMSPVEYQRILYFIERDYVRYGKADALINDRFIEDISCNGPDNPVYVYHRFFESIRTNVVFGELELNNFILRLSQLSGRHISILQPIRDAALPDGSRVNMTLGKEVTKKGSTFTIRKFRSEPISPIEIASLRTASTSMLAYLWLLVEYEQSFLISGGTATGKTTLLNAVSMLIRPENKIVSVEDTPEINLAHPNWIQAVTRVGFGEQAGGSVSGISGLSGISGKGKSAGDITLYDLLIAALRQRPDYIIVGEVRGEEAYTLFQAISVGHAAMGTVHAASMVELLARVESMPMNVPRVLVANLDIVIFLAAIRKGEEKVRRVREIVEILGIDPGTKELITNTVFRWDPITDKVEYLGRSFIVEKLSKSFGIPKEELDNEIAKRQQVLDDLKNRGVVNYKEVTEAVRQYYLEREAVAVEIVNRKRLGEKAQQQAAETQALNKL
;
A
#
# COMPACT_ATOMS: atom_id res chain seq x y z
N MET A 1 66.27 -26.38 -4.67
CA MET A 1 66.56 -26.29 -3.24
C MET A 1 65.19 -26.32 -2.58
N GLY A 2 64.72 -27.34 -2.18
CA GLY A 2 65.00 -28.47 -1.25
C GLY A 2 63.84 -28.43 -0.28
N GLU A 3 62.95 -29.38 -0.38
CA GLU A 3 62.87 -30.62 0.42
C GLU A 3 62.32 -30.31 1.82
N GLN A 4 61.44 -30.98 2.46
CA GLN A 4 60.80 -32.29 2.43
C GLN A 4 59.85 -32.32 3.62
N GLN A 5 58.64 -32.85 3.48
CA GLN A 5 58.15 -34.12 4.04
C GLN A 5 58.22 -34.29 5.56
N SER A 6 57.06 -34.57 6.21
CA SER A 6 56.76 -35.90 6.77
C SER A 6 55.47 -35.93 7.61
N GLU A 7 54.52 -36.72 7.19
CA GLU A 7 53.69 -37.55 8.12
C GLU A 7 54.60 -38.68 8.71
N PRO A 8 54.19 -39.38 9.77
CA PRO A 8 53.10 -40.33 9.77
C PRO A 8 52.42 -40.71 11.14
N LYS A 9 51.25 -41.37 11.00
CA LYS A 9 50.74 -42.61 11.66
C LYS A 9 50.47 -42.68 13.17
N ASP A 10 49.25 -43.00 13.48
CA ASP A 10 48.60 -44.27 13.81
C ASP A 10 48.71 -44.80 15.25
N GLN A 11 47.59 -45.20 15.80
CA GLN A 11 47.20 -46.40 16.55
C GLN A 11 46.16 -46.05 17.63
N SER A 12 44.90 -46.43 17.55
CA SER A 12 44.23 -47.77 17.65
C SER A 12 43.84 -48.12 19.07
N ALA A 13 42.64 -48.67 19.14
CA ALA A 13 42.02 -49.56 20.12
C ALA A 13 41.36 -48.87 21.34
N GLY A 14 40.18 -49.16 21.76
CA GLY A 14 39.30 -50.28 21.53
C GLY A 14 38.30 -50.36 22.68
N GLY A 15 37.12 -50.79 22.38
CA GLY A 15 36.28 -51.64 23.19
C GLY A 15 35.52 -50.97 24.34
N THR A 16 34.28 -51.16 24.59
CA THR A 16 33.29 -52.19 24.54
C THR A 16 32.01 -51.70 25.16
N ASN A 17 30.88 -52.02 24.59
CA ASN A 17 29.55 -52.04 25.23
C ASN A 17 29.50 -53.12 26.33
N PRO A 18 28.60 -53.07 27.33
CA PRO A 18 27.39 -53.85 27.26
C PRO A 18 26.13 -53.16 27.83
N SER A 19 25.03 -53.26 27.21
CA SER A 19 23.78 -54.04 27.28
C SER A 19 23.16 -54.32 28.68
N ILE A 20 21.85 -53.99 28.74
CA ILE A 20 20.71 -54.68 29.39
C ILE A 20 20.53 -54.55 30.91
N SER A 21 19.37 -54.01 31.36
CA SER A 21 18.32 -54.80 32.00
C SER A 21 17.13 -53.95 32.45
N ASP A 22 15.97 -54.51 32.17
CA ASP A 22 14.63 -54.27 32.63
C ASP A 22 14.49 -54.06 34.15
N SER A 23 13.46 -53.27 34.55
CA SER A 23 12.38 -53.75 35.41
C SER A 23 11.40 -52.64 35.81
N SER A 24 10.16 -52.84 35.41
CA SER A 24 8.91 -53.00 36.18
C SER A 24 8.33 -51.78 36.92
N ALA A 25 7.21 -51.40 36.43
CA ALA A 25 5.88 -51.25 37.05
C ALA A 25 5.75 -50.74 38.49
N ALA A 26 4.99 -49.67 38.64
CA ALA A 26 4.01 -49.53 39.72
C ALA A 26 2.89 -48.56 39.29
N GLN A 27 1.73 -49.11 39.12
CA GLN A 27 0.42 -48.48 39.11
C GLN A 27 0.11 -47.96 40.51
N THR A 28 -0.51 -46.80 40.63
CA THR A 28 -1.43 -46.56 41.73
C THR A 28 -2.56 -45.65 41.25
N GLU A 29 -3.73 -46.27 41.17
CA GLU A 29 -5.05 -45.63 41.22
C GLU A 29 -5.19 -44.83 42.52
N VAL A 30 -6.05 -43.78 42.51
CA VAL A 30 -7.16 -43.62 43.45
C VAL A 30 -7.87 -42.27 43.25
N LYS A 31 -9.09 -42.38 42.87
CA LYS A 31 -10.40 -41.89 43.38
C LYS A 31 -10.93 -40.52 43.00
N LYS A 32 -12.04 -40.63 42.32
CA LYS A 32 -13.18 -39.70 42.24
C LYS A 32 -13.64 -39.22 43.64
N LYS A 33 -13.99 -37.94 43.74
CA LYS A 33 -15.09 -37.52 44.59
C LYS A 33 -16.01 -36.54 43.87
N LYS A 34 -17.25 -37.01 43.75
CA LYS A 34 -18.47 -36.24 43.45
C LYS A 34 -18.98 -35.58 44.73
N SER A 35 -19.68 -34.48 44.58
CA SER A 35 -20.95 -34.14 45.25
C SER A 35 -21.02 -32.61 45.41
N TRP A 36 -22.00 -31.98 44.98
CA TRP A 36 -23.42 -31.83 45.31
C TRP A 36 -23.62 -30.37 45.74
N PHE A 37 -24.48 -29.62 45.10
CA PHE A 37 -25.80 -29.30 45.58
C PHE A 37 -26.64 -28.65 44.47
N SER A 38 -27.84 -29.19 44.29
CA SER A 38 -28.99 -28.73 43.58
C SER A 38 -29.89 -27.92 44.49
N PHE A 39 -30.78 -27.14 43.93
CA PHE A 39 -32.17 -26.81 44.29
C PHE A 39 -32.53 -25.51 43.56
N GLY A 40 -33.66 -25.31 42.90
CA GLY A 40 -34.93 -25.98 42.73
C GLY A 40 -35.82 -25.05 41.95
N SER A 41 -36.46 -25.49 40.97
CA SER A 41 -37.84 -25.83 40.73
C SER A 41 -38.83 -24.68 40.62
N GLY A 42 -39.64 -24.76 39.55
CA GLY A 42 -41.05 -24.36 39.43
C GLY A 42 -41.34 -23.76 38.10
N GLY A 43 -41.95 -24.41 37.23
CA GLY A 43 -43.27 -24.90 36.91
C GLY A 43 -43.73 -24.17 35.65
N GLY A 44 -44.00 -24.67 34.55
CA GLY A 44 -44.94 -25.65 34.09
C GLY A 44 -46.02 -25.01 33.28
N LYS A 45 -46.11 -25.32 31.98
CA LYS A 45 -47.33 -25.79 31.32
C LYS A 45 -47.13 -26.06 29.83
N LYS A 46 -47.58 -27.24 29.45
CA LYS A 46 -47.70 -27.82 28.10
C LYS A 46 -48.94 -27.25 27.38
N SER A 47 -48.90 -27.22 26.05
CA SER A 47 -49.93 -27.77 25.12
C SER A 47 -49.40 -27.65 23.69
N LYS A 48 -49.15 -28.77 23.09
CA LYS A 48 -49.91 -29.61 22.13
C LYS A 48 -49.83 -29.14 20.68
N GLN A 49 -49.27 -30.05 19.93
CA GLN A 49 -49.31 -30.25 18.48
C GLN A 49 -50.71 -30.15 17.90
N GLU A 50 -50.79 -29.67 16.66
CA GLU A 50 -51.61 -30.35 15.63
C GLU A 50 -51.05 -30.03 14.23
N THR A 51 -50.87 -31.09 13.47
CA THR A 51 -50.54 -31.20 12.05
C THR A 51 -51.80 -30.99 11.20
N SER A 52 -51.71 -30.30 10.07
CA SER A 52 -52.49 -30.64 8.88
C SER A 52 -51.80 -30.16 7.60
N THR A 53 -51.59 -31.08 6.72
CA THR A 53 -51.33 -30.99 5.29
C THR A 53 -52.53 -30.34 4.57
N ASP A 54 -52.28 -29.43 3.61
CA ASP A 54 -52.95 -29.53 2.31
C ASP A 54 -52.24 -28.75 1.19
N GLN A 55 -52.52 -29.18 -0.03
CA GLN A 55 -51.90 -28.89 -1.31
C GLN A 55 -52.44 -27.62 -1.98
N GLY A 56 -51.55 -26.98 -2.76
CA GLY A 56 -51.88 -26.51 -4.11
C GLY A 56 -52.50 -25.12 -4.25
N GLN A 57 -51.80 -24.19 -4.83
CA GLN A 57 -52.12 -23.58 -6.13
C GLN A 57 -51.24 -22.35 -6.42
N SER A 58 -50.76 -22.29 -7.64
CA SER A 58 -50.07 -21.19 -8.31
C SER A 58 -50.80 -19.85 -8.22
N GLY A 59 -50.10 -18.79 -7.88
CA GLY A 59 -50.62 -17.43 -7.98
C GLY A 59 -49.48 -16.42 -8.11
N ASN A 60 -49.31 -15.94 -9.33
CA ASN A 60 -48.47 -14.78 -9.66
C ASN A 60 -48.79 -13.61 -8.72
N GLN A 61 -47.83 -13.17 -7.95
CA GLN A 61 -47.86 -11.83 -7.37
C GLN A 61 -46.62 -11.05 -7.77
N GLN A 62 -46.88 -10.08 -8.64
CA GLN A 62 -45.96 -8.99 -8.97
C GLN A 62 -45.58 -8.26 -7.68
N THR A 63 -44.31 -8.32 -7.32
CA THR A 63 -43.71 -7.48 -6.27
C THR A 63 -43.66 -6.04 -6.78
N ALA A 64 -44.51 -5.20 -6.25
CA ALA A 64 -44.50 -3.77 -6.44
C ALA A 64 -43.23 -3.20 -5.80
N ILE A 65 -42.36 -2.63 -6.64
CA ILE A 65 -41.19 -1.84 -6.22
C ILE A 65 -41.72 -0.56 -5.59
N VAL A 66 -41.71 -0.50 -4.27
CA VAL A 66 -41.92 0.76 -3.52
C VAL A 66 -40.72 1.66 -3.81
N LYS A 67 -40.91 2.64 -4.70
CA LYS A 67 -40.01 3.76 -4.87
C LYS A 67 -39.95 4.56 -3.57
N GLN A 68 -38.89 4.39 -2.80
CA GLN A 68 -38.57 5.31 -1.72
C GLN A 68 -38.21 6.66 -2.33
N SER A 69 -39.02 7.65 -2.00
CA SER A 69 -38.75 9.06 -2.31
C SER A 69 -37.46 9.48 -1.62
N PRO A 70 -36.60 10.29 -2.27
CA PRO A 70 -35.39 10.79 -1.65
C PRO A 70 -35.73 11.67 -0.43
N PRO A 71 -34.91 11.66 0.64
CA PRO A 71 -35.14 12.48 1.82
C PRO A 71 -35.17 13.96 1.44
N PRO A 72 -36.01 14.77 2.09
CA PRO A 72 -36.15 16.19 1.77
C PRO A 72 -34.82 16.89 1.97
N LYS A 73 -34.32 17.55 0.94
CA LYS A 73 -33.15 18.44 1.02
C LYS A 73 -33.44 19.51 2.06
N LEU A 74 -32.77 19.44 3.20
CA LEU A 74 -32.80 20.51 4.21
C LEU A 74 -32.33 21.80 3.55
N ALA A 75 -33.24 22.71 3.32
CA ALA A 75 -32.97 24.04 2.82
C ALA A 75 -32.16 24.79 3.88
N LYS A 76 -30.87 25.03 3.60
CA LYS A 76 -30.02 25.85 4.46
C LYS A 76 -30.69 27.22 4.68
N THR A 77 -31.05 27.53 5.92
CA THR A 77 -31.69 28.76 6.29
C THR A 77 -30.78 29.94 6.00
N LYS A 78 -31.37 31.11 5.69
CA LYS A 78 -30.59 32.36 5.45
C LYS A 78 -29.60 32.70 6.56
N LYS A 79 -29.82 32.19 7.79
CA LYS A 79 -28.92 32.35 8.93
C LYS A 79 -27.62 31.54 8.75
N GLN A 80 -27.66 30.31 8.23
CA GLN A 80 -26.47 29.47 7.98
C GLN A 80 -25.61 30.01 6.82
N LYS A 81 -26.23 30.58 5.78
CA LYS A 81 -25.48 31.26 4.71
C LYS A 81 -24.77 32.52 5.19
N LYS A 82 -25.33 33.25 6.17
CA LYS A 82 -24.69 34.43 6.77
C LYS A 82 -23.52 34.05 7.69
N THR A 83 -23.58 32.90 8.37
CA THR A 83 -22.50 32.40 9.24
C THR A 83 -21.31 31.94 8.40
N LEU A 84 -21.54 31.21 7.28
CA LEU A 84 -20.47 30.81 6.37
C LEU A 84 -19.81 31.98 5.62
N ALA A 85 -20.60 33.05 5.31
CA ALA A 85 -20.06 34.26 4.69
C ALA A 85 -19.25 35.08 5.69
N ASN A 86 -19.62 35.07 6.98
CA ASN A 86 -18.87 35.74 8.04
C ASN A 86 -17.57 34.99 8.42
N THR A 87 -17.53 33.66 8.38
CA THR A 87 -16.29 32.89 8.58
C THR A 87 -15.26 33.14 7.47
N LYS A 88 -15.70 33.29 6.21
CA LYS A 88 -14.80 33.71 5.11
C LYS A 88 -14.30 35.16 5.24
N LYS A 89 -15.03 36.02 5.94
CA LYS A 89 -14.63 37.39 6.23
C LYS A 89 -13.72 37.52 7.45
N LEU A 90 -13.76 36.59 8.39
CA LEU A 90 -12.99 36.60 9.63
C LEU A 90 -11.55 36.04 9.48
N VAL A 91 -11.27 35.28 8.42
CA VAL A 91 -9.92 34.86 8.06
C VAL A 91 -9.15 35.94 7.25
N GLY A 92 -9.81 37.03 6.90
CA GLY A 92 -9.22 38.11 6.14
C GLY A 92 -9.02 39.39 6.95
N LYS A 93 -7.82 39.65 7.37
CA LYS A 93 -7.21 40.88 7.91
C LYS A 93 -6.95 40.85 9.42
N GLY A 94 -5.72 40.54 9.79
CA GLY A 94 -5.11 41.24 10.90
C GLY A 94 -4.38 40.50 12.00
N GLU A 95 -4.16 39.17 11.95
CA GLU A 95 -3.08 38.64 12.76
C GLU A 95 -1.93 38.22 11.83
N LYS A 96 -0.87 39.03 11.83
CA LYS A 96 0.40 38.66 11.21
C LYS A 96 0.88 37.39 11.91
N LEU A 97 0.96 36.28 11.17
CA LEU A 97 1.83 35.17 11.56
C LEU A 97 3.19 35.74 11.94
N PRO A 98 3.89 35.21 12.97
CA PRO A 98 5.19 35.74 13.34
C PRO A 98 6.04 35.89 12.09
N GLN A 99 6.59 37.10 11.86
CA GLN A 99 7.36 37.45 10.65
C GLN A 99 8.57 36.52 10.41
N GLU A 100 8.97 35.71 11.40
CA GLU A 100 10.03 34.73 11.33
C GLU A 100 9.63 33.43 10.62
N LEU A 101 8.32 33.19 10.39
CA LEU A 101 7.81 31.92 9.85
C LEU A 101 7.38 31.97 8.38
N VAL A 102 7.39 33.17 7.75
CA VAL A 102 6.79 33.33 6.43
C VAL A 102 7.74 34.03 5.48
N HIS A 103 8.45 33.30 4.64
CA HIS A 103 8.86 33.82 3.35
C HIS A 103 7.67 33.73 2.39
N VAL A 104 6.79 34.72 2.51
CA VAL A 104 5.67 34.88 1.57
C VAL A 104 6.12 35.78 0.44
N THR A 105 6.41 35.22 -0.70
CA THR A 105 6.40 35.96 -1.96
C THR A 105 4.99 35.90 -2.54
N GLY A 106 4.18 36.92 -2.24
CA GLY A 106 2.79 36.97 -2.71
C GLY A 106 1.83 36.10 -1.89
N ASN A 107 0.53 36.22 -2.13
CA ASN A 107 -0.56 35.58 -1.38
C ASN A 107 -0.69 34.04 -1.55
N ARG A 108 0.36 33.33 -1.94
CA ARG A 108 0.40 31.86 -2.04
C ARG A 108 1.70 31.34 -1.45
N VAL A 109 1.59 30.56 -0.39
CA VAL A 109 2.69 29.70 0.08
C VAL A 109 2.80 28.58 -0.94
N LEU A 110 3.82 28.63 -1.79
CA LEU A 110 4.10 27.59 -2.76
C LEU A 110 4.80 26.45 -2.03
N ILE A 111 4.35 25.22 -2.30
CA ILE A 111 5.07 24.04 -1.90
C ILE A 111 6.34 24.01 -2.75
N PRO A 112 7.55 23.94 -2.14
CA PRO A 112 8.80 23.97 -2.89
C PRO A 112 8.87 22.91 -3.97
N SER A 113 9.40 23.25 -5.13
CA SER A 113 9.72 22.28 -6.18
C SER A 113 10.90 21.39 -5.75
N PHE A 114 11.09 20.26 -6.44
CA PHE A 114 12.20 19.33 -6.17
C PHE A 114 13.57 20.03 -6.22
N GLU A 115 13.76 20.95 -7.15
CA GLU A 115 15.00 21.71 -7.32
C GLU A 115 15.24 22.77 -6.24
N GLU A 116 14.16 23.26 -5.60
CA GLU A 116 14.25 24.23 -4.51
C GLU A 116 14.67 23.60 -3.20
N PHE A 117 14.33 22.31 -2.95
CA PHE A 117 14.83 21.60 -1.78
C PHE A 117 16.34 21.42 -1.76
N ASP A 118 16.96 21.31 -2.94
CA ASP A 118 18.40 21.13 -3.08
C ASP A 118 19.23 22.41 -2.82
N ARG A 119 18.59 23.57 -2.91
CA ARG A 119 19.29 24.87 -2.85
C ARG A 119 19.09 25.64 -1.55
N LEU A 120 18.13 25.26 -0.73
CA LEU A 120 17.70 26.08 0.41
C LEU A 120 18.09 25.42 1.74
N LYS A 121 18.92 26.12 2.52
CA LYS A 121 19.31 25.77 3.89
C LYS A 121 18.21 26.02 4.93
N ASN A 122 17.10 26.62 4.53
CA ASN A 122 15.97 26.96 5.40
C ASN A 122 14.69 27.06 4.57
N ILE A 123 13.81 26.07 4.71
CA ILE A 123 12.58 25.92 3.93
C ILE A 123 11.39 25.86 4.88
N THR A 124 10.39 26.71 4.67
CA THR A 124 9.13 26.64 5.42
C THR A 124 7.97 26.42 4.47
N TYR A 125 7.14 25.41 4.76
CA TYR A 125 5.94 25.10 3.97
C TYR A 125 4.75 24.69 4.85
N PRO A 126 3.51 24.90 4.38
CA PRO A 126 2.32 24.45 5.08
C PRO A 126 2.11 22.95 4.92
N VAL A 127 1.72 22.28 5.99
CA VAL A 127 1.21 20.91 5.98
C VAL A 127 -0.31 20.91 5.99
N LYS A 128 -0.89 21.75 6.86
CA LYS A 128 -2.34 21.96 6.95
C LYS A 128 -2.66 23.37 7.38
N GLU A 129 -3.04 24.19 6.41
CA GLU A 129 -3.45 25.56 6.69
C GLU A 129 -4.73 25.63 7.54
N PRO A 130 -4.85 26.62 8.40
CA PRO A 130 -3.86 27.66 8.72
C PRO A 130 -2.98 27.33 9.95
N PHE A 131 -2.98 26.09 10.45
CA PHE A 131 -2.48 25.78 11.79
C PHE A 131 -1.19 24.95 11.83
N GLN A 132 -0.86 24.22 10.76
CA GLN A 132 0.33 23.36 10.74
C GLN A 132 1.30 23.76 9.64
N TYR A 133 2.50 24.13 10.05
CA TYR A 133 3.61 24.47 9.17
C TYR A 133 4.85 23.67 9.59
N VAL A 134 5.73 23.44 8.65
CA VAL A 134 7.01 22.76 8.85
C VAL A 134 8.13 23.65 8.37
N ASN A 135 9.20 23.67 9.14
CA ASN A 135 10.45 24.30 8.76
C ASN A 135 11.57 23.25 8.77
N LEU A 136 12.28 23.18 7.67
CA LEU A 136 13.50 22.40 7.52
C LEU A 136 14.68 23.38 7.56
N GLN A 137 15.55 23.23 8.53
CA GLN A 137 16.71 24.09 8.71
C GLN A 137 17.96 23.28 9.00
N GLU A 138 19.04 23.59 8.30
CA GLU A 138 20.37 23.08 8.64
C GLU A 138 20.89 23.78 9.91
N ARG A 139 21.21 23.00 10.96
CA ARG A 139 21.83 23.45 12.20
C ARG A 139 22.97 22.51 12.54
N ASP A 140 24.15 23.07 12.74
CA ASP A 140 25.35 22.33 13.14
C ASP A 140 25.69 21.16 12.19
N GLY A 141 25.40 21.30 10.88
CA GLY A 141 25.64 20.28 9.86
C GLY A 141 24.57 19.19 9.80
N GLU A 142 23.48 19.30 10.57
CA GLU A 142 22.34 18.39 10.52
C GLU A 142 21.08 19.14 10.08
N VAL A 143 20.26 18.51 9.25
CA VAL A 143 18.94 19.04 8.91
C VAL A 143 17.97 18.68 10.04
N VAL A 144 17.28 19.71 10.57
CA VAL A 144 16.29 19.56 11.63
C VAL A 144 14.90 19.90 11.08
N TYR A 145 13.96 18.99 11.32
CA TYR A 145 12.57 19.15 10.96
C TYR A 145 11.79 19.72 12.15
N SER A 146 11.26 20.93 12.00
CA SER A 146 10.55 21.63 13.06
C SER A 146 9.07 21.81 12.69
N VAL A 147 8.17 21.23 13.48
CA VAL A 147 6.73 21.46 13.39
C VAL A 147 6.37 22.74 14.12
N PHE A 148 5.59 23.60 13.48
CA PHE A 148 5.05 24.83 14.04
C PHE A 148 3.52 24.75 14.09
N GLU A 149 3.00 24.93 15.29
CA GLU A 149 1.57 24.99 15.58
C GLU A 149 1.25 26.25 16.40
N PRO A 150 -0.02 26.74 16.40
CA PRO A 150 -0.40 27.88 17.21
C PRO A 150 -0.07 27.66 18.70
N GLN A 151 0.43 28.68 19.37
CA GLN A 151 0.63 28.61 20.80
C GLN A 151 -0.61 29.12 21.53
N LEU A 152 -1.18 28.25 22.40
CA LEU A 152 -2.28 28.66 23.26
C LEU A 152 -1.77 29.60 24.36
N THR A 153 -2.43 30.74 24.54
CA THR A 153 -2.23 31.65 25.64
C THR A 153 -2.60 30.98 26.98
N LYS A 154 -2.22 31.56 28.11
CA LYS A 154 -2.60 31.06 29.44
C LYS A 154 -4.11 30.92 29.60
N ARG A 155 -4.88 31.88 29.07
CA ARG A 155 -6.35 31.85 29.06
C ARG A 155 -6.90 30.72 28.21
N GLU A 156 -6.42 30.58 26.96
CA GLU A 156 -6.84 29.51 26.05
C GLU A 156 -6.51 28.13 26.62
N LYS A 157 -5.33 27.95 27.25
CA LYS A 157 -4.98 26.70 27.95
C LYS A 157 -5.96 26.36 29.09
N ALA A 158 -6.42 27.38 29.85
CA ALA A 158 -7.39 27.17 30.90
C ALA A 158 -8.77 26.78 30.34
N ILE A 159 -9.20 27.42 29.24
CA ILE A 159 -10.44 27.08 28.53
C ILE A 159 -10.34 25.69 27.93
N HIS A 160 -9.27 25.39 27.21
CA HIS A 160 -9.00 24.08 26.63
C HIS A 160 -9.09 22.95 27.69
N LYS A 161 -8.46 23.14 28.85
CA LYS A 161 -8.55 22.17 29.94
C LYS A 161 -9.99 21.97 30.46
N LYS A 162 -10.77 23.06 30.59
CA LYS A 162 -12.18 22.97 31.00
C LYS A 162 -13.01 22.22 29.97
N VAL A 163 -12.82 22.52 28.69
CA VAL A 163 -13.54 21.85 27.60
C VAL A 163 -13.23 20.37 27.56
N ILE A 164 -11.96 20.00 27.68
CA ILE A 164 -11.55 18.58 27.73
C ILE A 164 -12.21 17.86 28.91
N THR A 165 -12.17 18.45 30.12
CA THR A 165 -12.81 17.84 31.30
C THR A 165 -14.33 17.68 31.12
N ALA A 166 -14.99 18.67 30.49
CA ALA A 166 -16.42 18.57 30.19
C ALA A 166 -16.73 17.55 29.10
N TYR A 167 -15.87 17.46 28.08
CA TYR A 167 -15.99 16.49 27.00
C TYR A 167 -15.90 15.05 27.53
N ASP A 168 -14.92 14.77 28.39
CA ASP A 168 -14.75 13.45 29.01
C ASP A 168 -15.95 13.05 29.90
N LEU A 169 -16.69 14.01 30.43
CA LEU A 169 -17.92 13.77 31.22
C LEU A 169 -19.16 13.57 30.34
N LEU A 170 -19.24 14.24 29.20
CA LEU A 170 -20.42 14.24 28.33
C LEU A 170 -20.40 13.11 27.32
N VAL A 171 -19.23 12.72 26.84
CA VAL A 171 -19.09 11.64 25.87
C VAL A 171 -19.18 10.30 26.57
N ASN A 172 -20.40 9.75 26.63
CA ASN A 172 -20.63 8.38 27.02
C ASN A 172 -20.00 7.42 26.00
N VAL A 173 -19.26 6.44 26.48
CA VAL A 173 -18.41 5.44 25.77
C VAL A 173 -19.15 4.57 24.73
N GLY A 174 -20.42 4.88 24.41
CA GLY A 174 -21.30 4.05 23.57
C GLY A 174 -21.44 4.44 22.10
N THR A 175 -20.93 5.59 21.67
CA THR A 175 -21.12 6.05 20.29
C THR A 175 -19.97 5.58 19.43
N VAL A 176 -20.11 4.41 18.79
CA VAL A 176 -19.14 3.91 17.80
C VAL A 176 -19.41 4.65 16.47
N LEU A 177 -18.80 5.82 16.30
CA LEU A 177 -18.76 6.50 15.02
C LEU A 177 -17.59 5.93 14.21
N ILE A 178 -17.88 5.30 13.10
CA ILE A 178 -16.90 4.58 12.28
C ILE A 178 -16.11 5.56 11.41
N ASP A 179 -16.74 6.60 10.88
CA ASP A 179 -16.12 7.56 9.98
C ASP A 179 -15.44 8.73 10.72
N VAL A 180 -14.30 9.17 10.20
CA VAL A 180 -13.52 10.32 10.71
C VAL A 180 -14.31 11.63 10.55
N GLU A 181 -15.04 11.81 9.44
CA GLU A 181 -15.85 13.01 9.21
C GLU A 181 -17.01 13.11 10.20
N ASP A 182 -17.67 12.01 10.51
CA ASP A 182 -18.75 11.97 11.49
C ASP A 182 -18.23 12.22 12.91
N ARG A 183 -17.04 11.72 13.25
CA ARG A 183 -16.37 12.03 14.51
C ARG A 183 -16.01 13.50 14.66
N LEU A 184 -15.53 14.14 13.59
CA LEU A 184 -15.21 15.58 13.58
C LEU A 184 -16.48 16.42 13.74
N LYS A 185 -17.58 16.08 13.07
CA LYS A 185 -18.87 16.77 13.21
C LYS A 185 -19.42 16.65 14.62
N PHE A 186 -19.44 15.43 15.14
CA PHE A 186 -19.89 15.17 16.52
C PHE A 186 -19.06 15.95 17.55
N LEU A 187 -17.74 15.97 17.37
CA LEU A 187 -16.83 16.69 18.25
C LEU A 187 -17.09 18.22 18.18
N GLU A 188 -17.29 18.76 16.97
CA GLU A 188 -17.59 20.19 16.82
C GLU A 188 -18.94 20.57 17.43
N GLU A 189 -19.97 19.72 17.28
CA GLU A 189 -21.29 19.92 17.88
C GLU A 189 -21.20 19.87 19.41
N THR A 190 -20.55 18.85 19.96
CA THR A 190 -20.32 18.70 21.42
C THR A 190 -19.50 19.88 21.96
N TYR A 191 -18.49 20.35 21.24
CA TYR A 191 -17.70 21.52 21.61
C TYR A 191 -18.55 22.78 21.71
N LYS A 192 -19.46 23.02 20.74
CA LYS A 192 -20.43 24.14 20.79
C LYS A 192 -21.35 24.04 22.01
N GLU A 193 -21.85 22.83 22.28
CA GLU A 193 -22.74 22.56 23.39
C GLU A 193 -22.05 22.84 24.74
N ILE A 194 -20.77 22.41 24.89
CA ILE A 194 -19.95 22.69 26.08
C ILE A 194 -19.77 24.20 26.27
N ILE A 195 -19.47 24.95 25.21
CA ILE A 195 -19.29 26.39 25.26
C ILE A 195 -20.57 27.08 25.76
N ASP A 196 -21.72 26.65 25.26
CA ASP A 196 -23.03 27.21 25.61
C ASP A 196 -23.40 26.87 27.07
N ILE A 197 -23.24 25.60 27.50
CA ILE A 197 -23.54 25.16 28.88
C ILE A 197 -22.69 25.90 29.91
N TYR A 198 -21.39 26.06 29.64
CA TYR A 198 -20.47 26.72 30.58
C TYR A 198 -20.35 28.22 30.33
N ASN A 199 -21.16 28.80 29.42
CA ASN A 199 -21.17 30.20 29.06
C ASN A 199 -19.75 30.79 28.85
N ILE A 200 -18.93 30.06 28.07
CA ILE A 200 -17.54 30.43 27.83
C ILE A 200 -17.49 31.49 26.74
N LYS A 201 -17.11 32.71 27.09
CA LYS A 201 -16.92 33.80 26.13
C LYS A 201 -15.54 33.74 25.50
N MET A 202 -15.44 33.64 24.18
CA MET A 202 -14.20 33.63 23.43
C MET A 202 -14.35 34.34 22.07
N SER A 203 -13.23 34.80 21.56
CA SER A 203 -13.19 35.36 20.19
C SER A 203 -13.27 34.23 19.16
N PRO A 204 -13.66 34.52 17.91
CA PRO A 204 -13.65 33.52 16.83
C PRO A 204 -12.28 32.88 16.60
N VAL A 205 -11.20 33.61 16.83
CA VAL A 205 -9.82 33.09 16.70
C VAL A 205 -9.47 32.13 17.83
N GLU A 206 -9.82 32.50 19.10
CA GLU A 206 -9.66 31.59 20.23
C GLU A 206 -10.47 30.30 20.06
N TYR A 207 -11.71 30.42 19.53
CA TYR A 207 -12.58 29.27 19.23
C TYR A 207 -11.89 28.32 18.25
N GLN A 208 -11.38 28.82 17.13
CA GLN A 208 -10.74 28.02 16.10
C GLN A 208 -9.44 27.37 16.59
N ARG A 209 -8.62 28.09 17.36
CA ARG A 209 -7.37 27.53 17.92
C ARG A 209 -7.65 26.42 18.92
N ILE A 210 -8.60 26.59 19.81
CA ILE A 210 -8.94 25.57 20.81
C ILE A 210 -9.56 24.35 20.12
N LEU A 211 -10.50 24.57 19.17
CA LEU A 211 -11.10 23.49 18.39
C LEU A 211 -10.02 22.68 17.64
N TYR A 212 -9.05 23.36 17.02
CA TYR A 212 -7.94 22.71 16.34
C TYR A 212 -7.20 21.72 17.25
N PHE A 213 -6.85 22.12 18.49
CA PHE A 213 -6.16 21.22 19.43
C PHE A 213 -7.04 20.07 19.91
N ILE A 214 -8.34 20.30 20.09
CA ILE A 214 -9.28 19.25 20.46
C ILE A 214 -9.41 18.23 19.32
N GLU A 215 -9.61 18.69 18.08
CA GLU A 215 -9.65 17.82 16.91
C GLU A 215 -8.36 17.01 16.75
N ARG A 216 -7.20 17.70 16.86
CA ARG A 216 -5.89 17.09 16.74
C ARG A 216 -5.68 15.96 17.77
N ASP A 217 -6.05 16.22 19.02
CA ASP A 217 -5.76 15.32 20.14
C ASP A 217 -6.83 14.22 20.31
N TYR A 218 -8.09 14.44 19.94
CA TYR A 218 -9.17 13.44 20.11
C TYR A 218 -9.54 12.65 18.84
N VAL A 219 -9.46 13.25 17.67
CA VAL A 219 -9.86 12.59 16.42
C VAL A 219 -8.65 12.23 15.56
N ARG A 220 -7.63 13.10 15.53
CA ARG A 220 -6.44 12.94 14.70
C ARG A 220 -5.29 12.28 15.48
N TYR A 221 -4.07 12.53 15.08
CA TYR A 221 -2.85 11.87 15.59
C TYR A 221 -2.06 12.68 16.62
N GLY A 222 -2.69 13.63 17.34
CA GLY A 222 -2.03 14.43 18.36
C GLY A 222 -0.77 15.13 17.85
N LYS A 223 0.33 15.07 18.60
CA LYS A 223 1.61 15.69 18.19
C LYS A 223 2.22 15.10 16.91
N ALA A 224 1.84 13.87 16.52
CA ALA A 224 2.29 13.26 15.28
C ALA A 224 1.45 13.69 14.07
N ASP A 225 0.36 14.45 14.24
CA ASP A 225 -0.58 14.78 13.17
C ASP A 225 0.09 15.51 12.01
N ALA A 226 0.96 16.50 12.27
CA ALA A 226 1.70 17.19 11.24
C ALA A 226 2.66 16.25 10.47
N LEU A 227 3.31 15.31 11.17
CA LEU A 227 4.22 14.34 10.55
C LEU A 227 3.46 13.36 9.65
N ILE A 228 2.26 12.93 10.07
CA ILE A 228 1.41 12.02 9.30
C ILE A 228 0.82 12.73 8.08
N ASN A 229 0.46 14.01 8.17
CA ASN A 229 -0.12 14.75 7.06
C ASN A 229 0.92 15.28 6.07
N ASP A 230 2.21 15.33 6.43
CA ASP A 230 3.25 15.81 5.51
C ASP A 230 3.54 14.79 4.40
N ARG A 231 3.33 15.16 3.16
CA ARG A 231 3.53 14.32 1.96
C ARG A 231 4.98 13.94 1.67
N PHE A 232 5.94 14.62 2.28
CA PHE A 232 7.38 14.35 2.09
C PHE A 232 7.94 13.37 3.10
N ILE A 233 7.18 12.98 4.13
CA ILE A 233 7.56 11.98 5.11
C ILE A 233 7.10 10.60 4.64
N GLU A 234 8.01 9.63 4.63
CA GLU A 234 7.77 8.22 4.32
C GLU A 234 7.59 7.40 5.60
N ASP A 235 8.51 7.55 6.58
CA ASP A 235 8.46 6.84 7.86
C ASP A 235 8.54 7.81 9.04
N ILE A 236 7.87 7.46 10.15
CA ILE A 236 7.89 8.20 11.41
C ILE A 236 8.28 7.22 12.51
N SER A 237 9.35 7.50 13.26
CA SER A 237 9.88 6.62 14.29
C SER A 237 10.05 7.34 15.63
N CYS A 238 9.35 6.83 16.67
CA CYS A 238 9.53 7.25 18.06
C CYS A 238 10.28 6.16 18.82
N ASN A 239 11.52 6.44 19.20
CA ASN A 239 12.45 5.47 19.79
C ASN A 239 12.40 5.47 21.35
N GLY A 240 11.31 5.90 21.94
CA GLY A 240 11.08 5.94 23.37
C GLY A 240 10.70 7.34 23.88
N PRO A 241 10.24 7.43 25.14
CA PRO A 241 9.86 8.69 25.75
C PRO A 241 11.05 9.65 25.86
N ASP A 242 10.74 10.94 25.89
CA ASP A 242 11.67 12.05 26.05
C ASP A 242 12.78 12.11 24.96
N ASN A 243 12.65 11.31 23.91
CA ASN A 243 13.50 11.38 22.73
C ASN A 243 12.76 12.10 21.59
N PRO A 244 13.48 12.84 20.74
CA PRO A 244 12.92 13.38 19.52
C PRO A 244 12.37 12.27 18.62
N VAL A 245 11.23 12.52 18.01
CA VAL A 245 10.72 11.65 16.92
C VAL A 245 11.62 11.86 15.71
N TYR A 246 11.98 10.78 15.04
CA TYR A 246 12.72 10.80 13.78
C TYR A 246 11.75 10.55 12.63
N VAL A 247 12.03 11.20 11.50
CA VAL A 247 11.27 10.98 10.27
C VAL A 247 12.21 10.62 9.14
N TYR A 248 11.78 9.72 8.26
CA TYR A 248 12.45 9.50 6.99
C TYR A 248 11.82 10.43 5.96
N HIS A 249 12.57 11.47 5.63
CA HIS A 249 12.15 12.49 4.68
C HIS A 249 12.66 12.14 3.28
N ARG A 250 11.82 12.31 2.26
CA ARG A 250 12.10 11.90 0.88
C ARG A 250 13.42 12.43 0.31
N PHE A 251 13.83 13.64 0.74
CA PHE A 251 15.03 14.32 0.24
C PHE A 251 16.19 14.29 1.22
N PHE A 252 15.93 14.28 2.51
CA PHE A 252 16.93 14.41 3.56
C PHE A 252 17.16 13.11 4.34
N GLU A 253 16.57 12.00 3.89
CA GLU A 253 16.62 10.71 4.57
C GLU A 253 16.16 10.79 6.05
N SER A 254 16.92 10.22 6.98
CA SER A 254 16.56 10.19 8.40
C SER A 254 16.94 11.48 9.10
N ILE A 255 15.97 12.29 9.49
CA ILE A 255 16.18 13.56 10.20
C ILE A 255 15.41 13.61 11.51
N ARG A 256 15.95 14.33 12.49
CA ARG A 256 15.30 14.53 13.78
C ARG A 256 14.25 15.64 13.71
N THR A 257 13.19 15.48 14.53
CA THR A 257 12.16 16.50 14.66
C THR A 257 12.22 17.21 16.01
N ASN A 258 11.42 18.28 16.17
CA ASN A 258 11.18 18.91 17.47
C ASN A 258 10.02 18.26 18.26
N VAL A 259 9.42 17.19 17.74
CA VAL A 259 8.31 16.48 18.39
C VAL A 259 8.87 15.50 19.41
N VAL A 260 8.42 15.63 20.67
CA VAL A 260 8.83 14.78 21.78
C VAL A 260 7.58 14.33 22.55
N PHE A 261 7.54 13.06 22.93
CA PHE A 261 6.49 12.48 23.77
C PHE A 261 7.06 12.16 25.16
N GLY A 262 6.35 12.59 26.22
CA GLY A 262 6.63 12.09 27.57
C GLY A 262 6.14 10.65 27.74
N GLU A 263 6.58 9.94 28.81
CA GLU A 263 6.28 8.50 28.99
C GLU A 263 4.78 8.21 29.02
N LEU A 264 4.00 8.94 29.80
CA LEU A 264 2.55 8.74 29.88
C LEU A 264 1.83 9.10 28.58
N GLU A 265 2.26 10.19 27.95
CA GLU A 265 1.70 10.64 26.67
C GLU A 265 1.95 9.62 25.55
N LEU A 266 3.16 9.05 25.49
CA LEU A 266 3.52 8.03 24.52
C LEU A 266 2.71 6.75 24.71
N ASN A 267 2.55 6.29 25.96
CA ASN A 267 1.73 5.12 26.27
C ASN A 267 0.27 5.33 25.82
N ASN A 268 -0.31 6.48 26.13
CA ASN A 268 -1.67 6.83 25.70
C ASN A 268 -1.78 6.91 24.17
N PHE A 269 -0.77 7.46 23.51
CA PHE A 269 -0.74 7.53 22.06
C PHE A 269 -0.69 6.15 21.41
N ILE A 270 0.11 5.22 21.96
CA ILE A 270 0.17 3.83 21.48
C ILE A 270 -1.16 3.10 21.69
N LEU A 271 -1.79 3.25 22.85
CA LEU A 271 -3.12 2.69 23.10
C LEU A 271 -4.14 3.23 22.09
N ARG A 272 -4.05 4.50 21.75
CA ARG A 272 -4.90 5.13 20.73
C ARG A 272 -4.62 4.59 19.34
N LEU A 273 -3.36 4.44 18.90
CA LEU A 273 -3.01 3.82 17.62
C LEU A 273 -3.54 2.38 17.55
N SER A 274 -3.46 1.64 18.65
CA SER A 274 -4.00 0.30 18.80
C SER A 274 -5.53 0.29 18.58
N GLN A 275 -6.26 1.23 19.19
CA GLN A 275 -7.71 1.37 19.00
C GLN A 275 -8.08 1.75 17.57
N LEU A 276 -7.36 2.73 16.96
CA LEU A 276 -7.58 3.16 15.59
C LEU A 276 -7.35 2.04 14.58
N SER A 277 -6.38 1.17 14.84
CA SER A 277 -6.07 0.02 13.99
C SER A 277 -6.95 -1.20 14.24
N GLY A 278 -7.85 -1.16 15.24
CA GLY A 278 -8.66 -2.31 15.65
C GLY A 278 -7.85 -3.47 16.23
N ARG A 279 -6.61 -3.23 16.66
CA ARG A 279 -5.70 -4.24 17.23
C ARG A 279 -5.40 -3.94 18.69
N HIS A 280 -5.74 -4.85 19.57
CA HIS A 280 -5.48 -4.67 20.99
C HIS A 280 -4.00 -4.86 21.32
N ILE A 281 -3.42 -3.94 22.08
CA ILE A 281 -2.09 -4.04 22.67
C ILE A 281 -2.20 -4.06 24.20
N SER A 282 -1.40 -4.88 24.87
CA SER A 282 -1.41 -5.02 26.33
C SER A 282 -0.03 -5.41 26.84
N ILE A 283 0.14 -5.43 28.17
CA ILE A 283 1.38 -5.91 28.80
C ILE A 283 1.66 -7.37 28.47
N LEU A 284 0.62 -8.20 28.29
CA LEU A 284 0.77 -9.61 27.88
C LEU A 284 1.13 -9.76 26.40
N GLN A 285 0.75 -8.80 25.57
CA GLN A 285 1.05 -8.76 24.15
C GLN A 285 1.57 -7.36 23.79
N PRO A 286 2.82 -7.06 24.17
CA PRO A 286 3.36 -5.71 24.12
C PRO A 286 3.88 -5.29 22.75
N ILE A 287 3.87 -6.18 21.75
CA ILE A 287 4.27 -5.89 20.37
C ILE A 287 3.08 -6.07 19.45
N ARG A 288 2.82 -5.08 18.59
CA ARG A 288 1.77 -5.16 17.57
C ARG A 288 2.19 -4.51 16.26
N ASP A 289 1.92 -5.25 15.19
CA ASP A 289 1.87 -4.74 13.82
C ASP A 289 0.42 -4.57 13.41
N ALA A 290 0.10 -3.43 12.80
CA ALA A 290 -1.25 -3.10 12.40
C ALA A 290 -1.27 -2.16 11.19
N ALA A 291 -2.43 -2.04 10.54
CA ALA A 291 -2.71 -1.01 9.56
C ALA A 291 -3.61 0.07 10.19
N LEU A 292 -3.28 1.32 9.99
CA LEU A 292 -4.11 2.47 10.35
C LEU A 292 -5.25 2.65 9.32
N PRO A 293 -6.30 3.42 9.64
CA PRO A 293 -7.42 3.62 8.72
C PRO A 293 -7.06 4.24 7.37
N ASP A 294 -5.96 4.99 7.31
CA ASP A 294 -5.41 5.57 6.08
C ASP A 294 -4.56 4.59 5.25
N GLY A 295 -4.45 3.31 5.69
CA GLY A 295 -3.62 2.30 5.07
C GLY A 295 -2.15 2.29 5.53
N SER A 296 -1.73 3.25 6.36
CA SER A 296 -0.36 3.29 6.90
C SER A 296 -0.09 2.09 7.81
N ARG A 297 1.10 1.51 7.72
CA ARG A 297 1.56 0.46 8.64
C ARG A 297 2.06 1.07 9.94
N VAL A 298 1.71 0.45 11.06
CA VAL A 298 2.25 0.82 12.35
C VAL A 298 2.77 -0.41 13.09
N ASN A 299 4.04 -0.35 13.51
CA ASN A 299 4.61 -1.24 14.51
C ASN A 299 4.62 -0.52 15.85
N MET A 300 4.11 -1.16 16.90
CA MET A 300 3.97 -0.59 18.22
C MET A 300 4.56 -1.51 19.28
N THR A 301 5.26 -0.93 20.27
CA THR A 301 5.66 -1.64 21.48
C THR A 301 5.15 -0.89 22.72
N LEU A 302 4.62 -1.61 23.69
CA LEU A 302 4.07 -1.02 24.91
C LEU A 302 4.94 -1.36 26.14
N GLY A 303 5.33 -0.32 26.90
CA GLY A 303 6.05 -0.48 28.14
C GLY A 303 7.54 -0.80 27.98
N LYS A 304 8.17 -1.18 29.10
CA LYS A 304 9.61 -1.46 29.18
C LYS A 304 9.95 -2.96 29.06
N GLU A 305 8.93 -3.79 28.89
CA GLU A 305 9.08 -5.26 28.80
C GLU A 305 9.88 -5.69 27.57
N VAL A 306 9.65 -5.01 26.43
CA VAL A 306 10.31 -5.33 25.17
C VAL A 306 11.40 -4.29 24.84
N THR A 307 11.08 -3.03 24.97
CA THR A 307 11.98 -1.92 24.67
C THR A 307 12.42 -1.23 25.97
N LYS A 308 13.70 -1.36 26.32
CA LYS A 308 14.25 -0.92 27.61
C LYS A 308 14.01 0.57 27.95
N LYS A 309 13.92 1.43 26.93
CA LYS A 309 13.68 2.87 27.11
C LYS A 309 12.20 3.22 27.32
N GLY A 310 11.29 2.27 27.17
CA GLY A 310 9.86 2.49 27.23
C GLY A 310 9.19 2.19 25.88
N SER A 311 7.93 2.55 25.77
CA SER A 311 7.12 2.33 24.57
C SER A 311 7.73 2.96 23.31
N THR A 312 7.50 2.34 22.14
CA THR A 312 7.95 2.86 20.85
C THR A 312 6.87 2.70 19.78
N PHE A 313 6.94 3.49 18.73
CA PHE A 313 6.16 3.24 17.51
C PHE A 313 6.98 3.59 16.27
N THR A 314 6.70 2.86 15.19
CA THR A 314 7.17 3.20 13.85
C THR A 314 5.98 3.14 12.91
N ILE A 315 5.71 4.25 12.21
CA ILE A 315 4.63 4.36 11.23
C ILE A 315 5.27 4.49 9.85
N ARG A 316 4.99 3.54 8.96
CA ARG A 316 5.29 3.62 7.54
C ARG A 316 4.06 4.10 6.81
N LYS A 317 4.12 5.32 6.31
CA LYS A 317 2.96 6.00 5.74
C LYS A 317 2.52 5.35 4.43
N PHE A 318 1.22 5.17 4.30
CA PHE A 318 0.61 4.88 3.01
C PHE A 318 0.64 6.12 2.12
N ARG A 319 1.05 5.93 0.88
CA ARG A 319 1.09 7.02 -0.09
C ARG A 319 -0.23 7.07 -0.86
N SER A 320 -1.07 8.03 -0.53
CA SER A 320 -2.37 8.24 -1.20
C SER A 320 -2.23 8.67 -2.67
N GLU A 321 -1.12 9.35 -3.02
CA GLU A 321 -0.80 9.74 -4.38
C GLU A 321 0.37 8.90 -4.90
N PRO A 322 0.11 7.87 -5.72
CA PRO A 322 1.18 7.01 -6.24
C PRO A 322 2.04 7.76 -7.26
N ILE A 323 3.31 7.32 -7.36
CA ILE A 323 4.25 7.84 -8.36
C ILE A 323 3.80 7.39 -9.74
N SER A 324 3.61 8.35 -10.65
CA SER A 324 3.24 8.06 -12.03
C SER A 324 4.41 7.57 -12.88
N PRO A 325 4.16 6.92 -14.04
CA PRO A 325 5.22 6.59 -15.00
C PRO A 325 6.07 7.80 -15.41
N ILE A 326 5.45 8.97 -15.53
CA ILE A 326 6.14 10.21 -15.90
C ILE A 326 7.05 10.71 -14.78
N GLU A 327 6.60 10.60 -13.53
CA GLU A 327 7.44 10.91 -12.37
C GLU A 327 8.64 9.95 -12.27
N ILE A 328 8.43 8.64 -12.52
CA ILE A 328 9.51 7.62 -12.62
C ILE A 328 10.54 8.00 -13.69
N ALA A 329 10.08 8.46 -14.86
CA ALA A 329 10.97 8.92 -15.94
C ALA A 329 11.69 10.23 -15.61
N SER A 330 11.04 11.13 -14.89
CA SER A 330 11.63 12.41 -14.45
C SER A 330 12.70 12.20 -13.38
N LEU A 331 12.51 11.24 -12.47
CA LEU A 331 13.49 10.79 -11.49
C LEU A 331 14.62 9.94 -12.12
N ARG A 332 14.56 9.67 -13.42
CA ARG A 332 15.51 8.81 -14.15
C ARG A 332 15.58 7.39 -13.59
N THR A 333 14.56 6.93 -12.86
CA THR A 333 14.50 5.54 -12.37
C THR A 333 14.37 4.57 -13.53
N ALA A 334 13.50 4.89 -14.51
CA ALA A 334 13.43 4.21 -15.80
C ALA A 334 13.38 5.25 -16.92
N SER A 335 13.85 4.90 -18.12
CA SER A 335 13.72 5.78 -19.31
C SER A 335 12.31 5.68 -19.90
N THR A 336 11.90 6.69 -20.65
CA THR A 336 10.64 6.66 -21.42
C THR A 336 10.61 5.54 -22.44
N SER A 337 11.76 5.15 -23.00
CA SER A 337 11.89 3.99 -23.90
C SER A 337 11.62 2.66 -23.17
N MET A 338 12.14 2.46 -21.93
CA MET A 338 11.80 1.30 -21.11
C MET A 338 10.31 1.26 -20.79
N LEU A 339 9.72 2.40 -20.38
CA LEU A 339 8.31 2.49 -20.04
C LEU A 339 7.41 2.25 -21.25
N ALA A 340 7.77 2.73 -22.44
CA ALA A 340 7.05 2.49 -23.68
C ALA A 340 7.08 1.01 -24.07
N TYR A 341 8.23 0.36 -23.92
CA TYR A 341 8.38 -1.08 -24.11
C TYR A 341 7.48 -1.87 -23.13
N LEU A 342 7.54 -1.55 -21.83
CA LEU A 342 6.68 -2.18 -20.82
C LEU A 342 5.20 -1.91 -21.09
N TRP A 343 4.84 -0.73 -21.57
CA TRP A 343 3.47 -0.41 -21.95
C TRP A 343 2.94 -1.31 -23.07
N LEU A 344 3.77 -1.59 -24.10
CA LEU A 344 3.39 -2.55 -25.13
C LEU A 344 3.15 -3.94 -24.53
N LEU A 345 4.06 -4.40 -23.68
CA LEU A 345 3.99 -5.75 -23.10
C LEU A 345 2.79 -5.91 -22.14
N VAL A 346 2.46 -4.86 -21.41
CA VAL A 346 1.24 -4.80 -20.59
C VAL A 346 -0.02 -4.91 -21.44
N GLU A 347 -0.06 -4.27 -22.60
CA GLU A 347 -1.22 -4.40 -23.51
C GLU A 347 -1.42 -5.82 -24.01
N TYR A 348 -0.32 -6.56 -24.25
CA TYR A 348 -0.36 -7.95 -24.70
C TYR A 348 -0.28 -8.95 -23.56
N GLU A 349 -0.69 -8.54 -22.35
CA GLU A 349 -0.87 -9.40 -21.17
C GLU A 349 0.36 -10.24 -20.81
N GLN A 350 1.57 -9.68 -21.01
CA GLN A 350 2.80 -10.38 -20.62
C GLN A 350 2.98 -10.31 -19.11
N SER A 351 3.46 -11.42 -18.52
CA SER A 351 3.70 -11.54 -17.07
C SER A 351 5.11 -11.11 -16.71
N PHE A 352 5.26 -10.36 -15.60
CA PHE A 352 6.58 -9.92 -15.15
C PHE A 352 6.73 -9.76 -13.63
N LEU A 353 7.96 -9.95 -13.17
CA LEU A 353 8.36 -9.68 -11.80
C LEU A 353 9.34 -8.51 -11.73
N ILE A 354 9.12 -7.64 -10.75
CA ILE A 354 10.02 -6.55 -10.41
C ILE A 354 10.87 -6.98 -9.22
N SER A 355 12.17 -7.09 -9.46
CA SER A 355 13.14 -7.64 -8.52
C SER A 355 14.13 -6.58 -8.04
N GLY A 356 14.60 -6.68 -6.81
CA GLY A 356 15.59 -5.76 -6.24
C GLY A 356 15.68 -5.85 -4.73
N GLY A 357 16.69 -5.25 -4.15
CA GLY A 357 16.89 -5.18 -2.71
C GLY A 357 15.82 -4.37 -1.97
N THR A 358 15.99 -4.21 -0.66
CA THR A 358 15.09 -3.39 0.16
C THR A 358 15.19 -1.91 -0.24
N ALA A 359 14.06 -1.21 -0.25
CA ALA A 359 13.95 0.23 -0.56
C ALA A 359 14.47 0.64 -1.96
N THR A 360 14.48 -0.28 -2.93
CA THR A 360 14.84 0.02 -4.33
C THR A 360 13.69 0.62 -5.13
N GLY A 361 12.46 0.60 -4.62
CA GLY A 361 11.29 1.14 -5.30
C GLY A 361 10.51 0.13 -6.14
N LYS A 362 10.57 -1.17 -5.80
CA LYS A 362 9.87 -2.26 -6.52
C LYS A 362 8.36 -2.01 -6.63
N THR A 363 7.68 -1.87 -5.48
CA THR A 363 6.23 -1.62 -5.44
C THR A 363 5.87 -0.30 -6.10
N THR A 364 6.76 0.70 -6.02
CA THR A 364 6.58 2.00 -6.70
C THR A 364 6.60 1.83 -8.22
N LEU A 365 7.55 1.07 -8.76
CA LEU A 365 7.59 0.80 -10.21
C LEU A 365 6.43 -0.09 -10.63
N LEU A 366 6.07 -1.11 -9.84
CA LEU A 366 4.91 -1.97 -10.09
C LEU A 366 3.64 -1.12 -10.21
N ASN A 367 3.42 -0.22 -9.26
CA ASN A 367 2.27 0.68 -9.27
C ASN A 367 2.26 1.58 -10.53
N ALA A 368 3.41 2.17 -10.88
CA ALA A 368 3.53 3.01 -12.06
C ALA A 368 3.26 2.24 -13.37
N VAL A 369 3.80 1.03 -13.51
CA VAL A 369 3.58 0.21 -14.71
C VAL A 369 2.14 -0.29 -14.78
N SER A 370 1.50 -0.58 -13.64
CA SER A 370 0.09 -0.99 -13.60
C SER A 370 -0.87 0.11 -14.08
N MET A 371 -0.47 1.40 -14.05
CA MET A 371 -1.26 2.50 -14.65
C MET A 371 -1.31 2.48 -16.17
N LEU A 372 -0.46 1.67 -16.83
CA LEU A 372 -0.41 1.50 -18.27
C LEU A 372 -1.37 0.39 -18.76
N ILE A 373 -2.04 -0.33 -17.85
CA ILE A 373 -3.04 -1.35 -18.17
C ILE A 373 -4.23 -0.70 -18.85
N ARG A 374 -4.81 -1.41 -19.82
CA ARG A 374 -6.00 -0.94 -20.57
C ARG A 374 -7.17 -0.71 -19.61
N PRO A 375 -7.97 0.36 -19.81
CA PRO A 375 -9.08 0.72 -18.91
C PRO A 375 -10.18 -0.36 -18.79
N GLU A 376 -10.33 -1.18 -19.83
CA GLU A 376 -11.35 -2.24 -19.90
C GLU A 376 -10.95 -3.46 -19.07
N ASN A 377 -9.64 -3.69 -18.87
CA ASN A 377 -9.13 -4.88 -18.23
C ASN A 377 -9.52 -4.92 -16.74
N LYS A 378 -9.85 -6.09 -16.26
CA LYS A 378 -10.12 -6.34 -14.85
C LYS A 378 -8.84 -6.63 -14.09
N ILE A 379 -8.57 -5.84 -13.08
CA ILE A 379 -7.39 -5.99 -12.22
C ILE A 379 -7.81 -6.50 -10.85
N VAL A 380 -7.09 -7.51 -10.33
CA VAL A 380 -7.17 -7.92 -8.93
C VAL A 380 -5.79 -7.81 -8.32
N SER A 381 -5.63 -6.92 -7.33
CA SER A 381 -4.39 -6.86 -6.53
C SER A 381 -4.55 -7.62 -5.23
N VAL A 382 -3.48 -8.33 -4.84
CA VAL A 382 -3.38 -9.13 -3.63
C VAL A 382 -2.17 -8.65 -2.83
N GLU A 383 -2.38 -8.14 -1.63
CA GLU A 383 -1.36 -7.46 -0.85
C GLU A 383 -1.42 -7.84 0.63
N ASP A 384 -0.28 -7.85 1.31
CA ASP A 384 -0.23 -7.95 2.78
C ASP A 384 -0.63 -6.62 3.44
N THR A 385 -0.26 -5.54 2.81
CA THR A 385 -0.62 -4.18 3.18
C THR A 385 -0.89 -3.43 1.90
N PRO A 386 -1.93 -2.60 1.85
CA PRO A 386 -2.25 -1.85 0.65
C PRO A 386 -1.12 -0.85 0.35
N GLU A 387 -0.37 -1.09 -0.72
CA GLU A 387 0.65 -0.18 -1.25
C GLU A 387 0.32 0.23 -2.70
N ILE A 388 -0.48 -0.59 -3.40
CA ILE A 388 -0.94 -0.31 -4.75
C ILE A 388 -2.14 0.65 -4.70
N ASN A 389 -2.11 1.67 -5.55
CA ASN A 389 -3.21 2.62 -5.70
C ASN A 389 -3.36 2.99 -7.18
N LEU A 390 -4.46 2.58 -7.80
CA LEU A 390 -4.70 2.75 -9.23
C LEU A 390 -5.95 3.62 -9.46
N ALA A 391 -5.88 4.51 -10.43
CA ALA A 391 -7.06 5.23 -10.92
C ALA A 391 -7.83 4.41 -11.97
N HIS A 392 -7.89 3.08 -11.78
CA HIS A 392 -8.49 2.14 -12.72
C HIS A 392 -9.93 1.78 -12.28
N PRO A 393 -10.94 1.89 -13.16
CA PRO A 393 -12.34 1.72 -12.77
C PRO A 393 -12.70 0.27 -12.41
N ASN A 394 -12.03 -0.72 -13.03
CA ASN A 394 -12.30 -2.15 -12.84
C ASN A 394 -11.18 -2.83 -12.04
N TRP A 395 -10.91 -2.30 -10.84
CA TRP A 395 -9.87 -2.79 -9.94
C TRP A 395 -10.45 -3.26 -8.61
N ILE A 396 -10.06 -4.46 -8.19
CA ILE A 396 -10.38 -5.06 -6.89
C ILE A 396 -9.08 -5.13 -6.09
N GLN A 397 -9.05 -4.43 -4.96
CA GLN A 397 -7.94 -4.48 -4.00
C GLN A 397 -8.26 -5.48 -2.90
N ALA A 398 -7.48 -6.56 -2.80
CA ALA A 398 -7.61 -7.56 -1.76
C ALA A 398 -6.40 -7.51 -0.81
N VAL A 399 -6.67 -7.44 0.49
CA VAL A 399 -5.64 -7.31 1.53
C VAL A 399 -5.77 -8.43 2.55
N THR A 400 -4.65 -8.97 3.00
CA THR A 400 -4.62 -10.03 4.02
C THR A 400 -5.25 -9.56 5.33
N ARG A 401 -5.80 -10.52 6.06
CA ARG A 401 -6.37 -10.28 7.38
C ARG A 401 -5.85 -11.31 8.38
N VAL A 402 -5.28 -10.85 9.47
CA VAL A 402 -4.93 -11.71 10.61
C VAL A 402 -6.19 -11.92 11.46
N GLY A 403 -6.53 -13.18 11.73
CA GLY A 403 -7.74 -13.57 12.44
C GLY A 403 -7.76 -13.17 13.92
N PHE A 404 -8.94 -13.33 14.54
CA PHE A 404 -9.17 -12.98 15.94
C PHE A 404 -8.77 -14.10 16.94
N GLY A 405 -8.26 -15.25 16.46
CA GLY A 405 -8.16 -16.51 17.22
C GLY A 405 -6.93 -16.69 18.11
N GLU A 406 -5.98 -15.76 18.17
CA GLU A 406 -4.76 -15.92 19.01
C GLU A 406 -4.94 -15.57 20.51
N GLN A 407 -6.15 -15.41 21.00
CA GLN A 407 -6.36 -14.96 22.39
C GLN A 407 -6.43 -16.10 23.45
N ALA A 408 -6.32 -17.36 23.08
CA ALA A 408 -6.56 -18.47 24.03
C ALA A 408 -5.51 -19.60 24.04
N GLY A 409 -4.29 -19.37 23.59
CA GLY A 409 -3.27 -20.43 23.67
C GLY A 409 -1.87 -19.86 23.64
N GLY A 410 -1.25 -19.74 24.81
CA GLY A 410 0.13 -19.28 24.95
C GLY A 410 1.10 -20.16 24.14
N SER A 411 1.46 -19.71 22.96
CA SER A 411 2.64 -20.18 22.25
C SER A 411 3.63 -19.01 22.18
N VAL A 412 4.69 -19.14 22.94
CA VAL A 412 5.87 -18.30 22.83
C VAL A 412 6.47 -18.51 21.45
N SER A 413 6.12 -17.67 20.47
CA SER A 413 6.74 -17.64 19.15
C SER A 413 7.58 -16.38 19.01
N GLY A 414 8.67 -16.35 19.73
CA GLY A 414 9.66 -15.26 19.71
C GLY A 414 10.97 -15.62 19.04
N ILE A 415 10.99 -16.56 18.07
CA ILE A 415 12.21 -16.85 17.29
C ILE A 415 11.79 -17.10 15.84
N SER A 416 11.87 -16.08 15.01
CA SER A 416 11.64 -16.12 13.55
C SER A 416 12.77 -16.83 12.81
N GLY A 417 13.20 -18.01 13.25
CA GLY A 417 14.29 -18.75 12.62
C GLY A 417 14.11 -20.26 12.55
N LEU A 418 13.09 -20.82 13.19
CA LEU A 418 12.93 -22.29 13.25
C LEU A 418 11.50 -22.76 12.96
N SER A 419 10.80 -22.13 12.01
CA SER A 419 9.42 -22.51 11.64
C SER A 419 9.37 -23.54 10.51
N GLY A 420 10.21 -24.56 10.59
CA GLY A 420 10.27 -25.62 9.58
C GLY A 420 9.53 -26.92 9.92
N ILE A 421 9.04 -27.11 11.15
CA ILE A 421 8.44 -28.39 11.57
C ILE A 421 7.32 -28.14 12.60
N SER A 422 6.23 -27.52 12.18
CA SER A 422 4.94 -27.66 12.87
C SER A 422 3.87 -27.02 12.00
N GLY A 423 2.88 -27.79 11.60
CA GLY A 423 1.71 -27.29 10.90
C GLY A 423 1.09 -26.16 11.72
N LYS A 424 1.28 -24.90 11.29
CA LYS A 424 0.59 -23.75 11.85
C LYS A 424 -0.90 -23.98 11.62
N GLY A 425 -1.63 -24.32 12.67
CA GLY A 425 -3.07 -24.21 12.66
C GLY A 425 -3.44 -22.77 12.30
N LYS A 426 -4.06 -22.55 11.14
CA LYS A 426 -4.62 -21.24 10.76
C LYS A 426 -5.53 -20.80 11.90
N SER A 427 -5.32 -19.61 12.43
CA SER A 427 -6.26 -19.02 13.38
C SER A 427 -7.61 -18.79 12.69
N ALA A 428 -8.70 -19.01 13.40
CA ALA A 428 -10.03 -18.79 12.84
C ALA A 428 -10.16 -17.32 12.39
N GLY A 429 -10.36 -17.13 11.09
CA GLY A 429 -10.48 -15.81 10.45
C GLY A 429 -9.20 -15.25 9.83
N ASP A 430 -8.07 -15.98 9.82
CA ASP A 430 -6.90 -15.62 9.03
C ASP A 430 -7.19 -15.74 7.53
N ILE A 431 -6.89 -14.67 6.80
CA ILE A 431 -6.92 -14.65 5.34
C ILE A 431 -5.50 -14.33 4.86
N THR A 432 -4.87 -15.30 4.23
CA THR A 432 -3.49 -15.20 3.74
C THR A 432 -3.43 -14.72 2.29
N LEU A 433 -2.24 -14.33 1.80
CA LEU A 433 -2.01 -14.04 0.38
C LEU A 433 -2.42 -15.20 -0.52
N TYR A 434 -2.16 -16.44 -0.08
CA TYR A 434 -2.57 -17.65 -0.78
C TYR A 434 -4.09 -17.74 -0.94
N ASP A 435 -4.86 -17.52 0.14
CA ASP A 435 -6.33 -17.56 0.11
C ASP A 435 -6.90 -16.49 -0.83
N LEU A 436 -6.31 -15.28 -0.80
CA LEU A 436 -6.70 -14.17 -1.66
C LEU A 436 -6.38 -14.46 -3.13
N LEU A 437 -5.23 -15.07 -3.41
CA LEU A 437 -4.85 -15.41 -4.78
C LEU A 437 -5.78 -16.47 -5.37
N ILE A 438 -6.15 -17.51 -4.61
CA ILE A 438 -7.15 -18.50 -5.05
C ILE A 438 -8.52 -17.83 -5.31
N ALA A 439 -8.92 -16.88 -4.47
CA ALA A 439 -10.15 -16.13 -4.70
C ALA A 439 -10.06 -15.26 -5.97
N ALA A 440 -8.91 -14.61 -6.20
CA ALA A 440 -8.65 -13.80 -7.38
C ALA A 440 -8.81 -14.61 -8.68
N LEU A 441 -8.24 -15.81 -8.75
CA LEU A 441 -8.35 -16.69 -9.92
C LEU A 441 -9.81 -17.04 -10.30
N ARG A 442 -10.73 -17.04 -9.32
CA ARG A 442 -12.16 -17.29 -9.56
C ARG A 442 -12.93 -16.06 -10.03
N GLN A 443 -12.31 -14.89 -9.99
CA GLN A 443 -12.92 -13.62 -10.39
C GLN A 443 -12.69 -13.29 -11.87
N ARG A 444 -11.97 -14.15 -12.61
CA ARG A 444 -11.58 -13.95 -14.02
C ARG A 444 -10.92 -12.58 -14.25
N PRO A 445 -9.80 -12.30 -13.59
CA PRO A 445 -9.06 -11.08 -13.84
C PRO A 445 -8.26 -11.20 -15.14
N ASP A 446 -8.09 -10.08 -15.86
CA ASP A 446 -7.13 -9.97 -16.94
C ASP A 446 -5.72 -9.81 -16.38
N TYR A 447 -5.59 -9.11 -15.24
CA TYR A 447 -4.34 -8.98 -14.50
C TYR A 447 -4.47 -9.34 -13.03
N ILE A 448 -3.53 -10.17 -12.55
CA ILE A 448 -3.31 -10.44 -11.13
C ILE A 448 -2.05 -9.69 -10.70
N ILE A 449 -2.17 -8.80 -9.70
CA ILE A 449 -1.03 -8.04 -9.18
C ILE A 449 -0.76 -8.48 -7.75
N VAL A 450 0.44 -9.04 -7.49
CA VAL A 450 0.86 -9.44 -6.15
C VAL A 450 1.86 -8.42 -5.61
N GLY A 451 1.51 -7.73 -4.52
CA GLY A 451 2.35 -6.68 -3.95
C GLY A 451 3.77 -7.16 -3.67
N GLU A 452 3.92 -8.30 -3.00
CA GLU A 452 5.20 -8.98 -2.76
C GLU A 452 5.02 -10.50 -2.74
N VAL A 453 5.85 -11.19 -3.51
CA VAL A 453 5.90 -12.67 -3.59
C VAL A 453 7.02 -13.15 -2.69
N ARG A 454 6.67 -13.89 -1.61
CA ARG A 454 7.65 -14.34 -0.60
C ARG A 454 7.35 -15.68 0.07
N GLY A 455 6.15 -16.24 -0.14
CA GLY A 455 5.65 -17.43 0.53
C GLY A 455 5.03 -18.46 -0.42
N GLU A 456 4.13 -19.27 0.09
CA GLU A 456 3.44 -20.34 -0.64
C GLU A 456 2.60 -19.86 -1.82
N GLU A 457 2.14 -18.60 -1.78
CA GLU A 457 1.40 -17.96 -2.87
C GLU A 457 2.19 -17.95 -4.19
N ALA A 458 3.54 -17.95 -4.11
CA ALA A 458 4.41 -17.97 -5.27
C ALA A 458 4.08 -19.14 -6.21
N TYR A 459 3.98 -20.35 -5.68
CA TYR A 459 3.67 -21.53 -6.47
C TYR A 459 2.37 -21.39 -7.25
N THR A 460 1.31 -20.90 -6.57
CA THR A 460 -0.01 -20.69 -7.20
C THR A 460 0.03 -19.58 -8.25
N LEU A 461 0.80 -18.51 -8.00
CA LEU A 461 0.99 -17.43 -8.98
C LEU A 461 1.65 -17.95 -10.26
N PHE A 462 2.73 -18.71 -10.13
CA PHE A 462 3.41 -19.28 -11.29
C PHE A 462 2.59 -20.34 -12.02
N GLN A 463 1.74 -21.10 -11.30
CA GLN A 463 0.74 -21.96 -11.94
C GLN A 463 -0.27 -21.14 -12.74
N ALA A 464 -0.77 -20.02 -12.20
CA ALA A 464 -1.69 -19.13 -12.91
C ALA A 464 -1.06 -18.56 -14.19
N ILE A 465 0.20 -18.14 -14.13
CA ILE A 465 0.97 -17.69 -15.30
C ILE A 465 1.07 -18.83 -16.34
N SER A 466 1.36 -20.07 -15.92
CA SER A 466 1.51 -21.19 -16.83
C SER A 466 0.24 -21.59 -17.57
N VAL A 467 -0.94 -21.24 -17.05
CA VAL A 467 -2.24 -21.46 -17.71
C VAL A 467 -2.79 -20.22 -18.42
N GLY A 468 -1.97 -19.15 -18.54
CA GLY A 468 -2.26 -17.98 -19.36
C GLY A 468 -2.86 -16.77 -18.65
N HIS A 469 -2.86 -16.73 -17.29
CA HIS A 469 -3.22 -15.51 -16.59
C HIS A 469 -2.05 -14.54 -16.57
N ALA A 470 -2.26 -13.32 -17.01
CA ALA A 470 -1.25 -12.28 -16.87
C ALA A 470 -1.06 -11.90 -15.42
N ALA A 471 0.19 -11.84 -14.98
CA ALA A 471 0.52 -11.52 -13.60
C ALA A 471 1.69 -10.56 -13.48
N MET A 472 1.60 -9.68 -12.48
CA MET A 472 2.66 -8.78 -12.08
C MET A 472 2.94 -8.96 -10.60
N GLY A 473 4.20 -8.80 -10.20
CA GLY A 473 4.53 -8.87 -8.78
C GLY A 473 5.90 -8.32 -8.45
N THR A 474 6.21 -8.23 -7.16
CA THR A 474 7.55 -7.89 -6.71
C THR A 474 8.20 -9.03 -5.94
N VAL A 475 9.52 -9.13 -6.01
CA VAL A 475 10.31 -10.12 -5.30
C VAL A 475 11.62 -9.51 -4.81
N HIS A 476 12.14 -9.99 -3.68
CA HIS A 476 13.42 -9.55 -3.15
C HIS A 476 14.57 -10.41 -3.69
N ALA A 477 15.18 -10.00 -4.79
CA ALA A 477 16.43 -10.58 -5.30
C ALA A 477 17.19 -9.52 -6.11
N ALA A 478 18.51 -9.48 -6.01
CA ALA A 478 19.32 -8.49 -6.70
C ALA A 478 19.81 -8.96 -8.08
N SER A 479 19.70 -10.25 -8.40
CA SER A 479 20.13 -10.85 -9.66
C SER A 479 19.25 -12.01 -10.07
N MET A 480 19.36 -12.48 -11.32
CA MET A 480 18.65 -13.67 -11.79
C MET A 480 19.02 -14.93 -10.99
N VAL A 481 20.27 -15.06 -10.61
CA VAL A 481 20.75 -16.19 -9.79
C VAL A 481 20.08 -16.20 -8.42
N GLU A 482 20.05 -15.05 -7.74
CA GLU A 482 19.36 -14.92 -6.46
C GLU A 482 17.84 -15.12 -6.59
N LEU A 483 17.24 -14.63 -7.66
CA LEU A 483 15.82 -14.81 -7.94
C LEU A 483 15.49 -16.30 -8.03
N LEU A 484 16.24 -17.05 -8.84
CA LEU A 484 16.05 -18.49 -9.00
C LEU A 484 16.26 -19.24 -7.68
N ALA A 485 17.37 -18.98 -7.00
CA ALA A 485 17.65 -19.60 -5.71
C ALA A 485 16.52 -19.36 -4.69
N ARG A 486 15.95 -18.15 -4.66
CA ARG A 486 14.87 -17.79 -3.75
C ARG A 486 13.54 -18.44 -4.12
N VAL A 487 13.20 -18.40 -5.42
CA VAL A 487 11.91 -18.91 -5.91
C VAL A 487 11.86 -20.45 -5.86
N GLU A 488 12.99 -21.12 -6.13
CA GLU A 488 13.10 -22.60 -6.06
C GLU A 488 13.17 -23.12 -4.62
N SER A 489 13.59 -22.27 -3.66
CA SER A 489 13.71 -22.65 -2.24
C SER A 489 12.40 -22.48 -1.47
N MET A 490 12.27 -23.23 -0.34
CA MET A 490 11.19 -23.00 0.62
C MET A 490 11.24 -21.57 1.18
N PRO A 491 10.10 -20.90 1.40
CA PRO A 491 8.72 -21.42 1.33
C PRO A 491 8.08 -21.36 -0.06
N MET A 492 8.69 -20.73 -1.06
CA MET A 492 8.10 -20.55 -2.39
C MET A 492 8.02 -21.85 -3.18
N ASN A 493 9.11 -22.65 -3.19
CA ASN A 493 9.21 -23.99 -3.77
C ASN A 493 8.64 -24.12 -5.19
N VAL A 494 8.94 -23.15 -6.07
CA VAL A 494 8.46 -23.11 -7.46
C VAL A 494 9.46 -23.82 -8.36
N PRO A 495 9.06 -24.90 -9.05
CA PRO A 495 9.92 -25.56 -10.01
C PRO A 495 10.36 -24.65 -11.15
N ARG A 496 11.61 -24.79 -11.60
CA ARG A 496 12.18 -23.97 -12.71
C ARG A 496 11.33 -23.99 -13.97
N VAL A 497 10.68 -25.10 -14.26
CA VAL A 497 9.76 -25.23 -15.42
C VAL A 497 8.60 -24.24 -15.34
N LEU A 498 8.09 -23.93 -14.15
CA LEU A 498 7.05 -22.93 -13.98
C LEU A 498 7.63 -21.52 -14.11
N VAL A 499 8.85 -21.28 -13.59
CA VAL A 499 9.54 -19.99 -13.73
C VAL A 499 9.78 -19.62 -15.19
N ALA A 500 10.02 -20.63 -16.06
CA ALA A 500 10.22 -20.43 -17.49
C ALA A 500 8.98 -19.89 -18.24
N ASN A 501 7.80 -19.91 -17.64
CA ASN A 501 6.59 -19.30 -18.20
C ASN A 501 6.47 -17.80 -17.89
N LEU A 502 7.30 -17.27 -17.00
CA LEU A 502 7.40 -15.83 -16.79
C LEU A 502 8.07 -15.17 -17.98
N ASP A 503 7.49 -14.10 -18.49
CA ASP A 503 8.01 -13.44 -19.69
C ASP A 503 9.20 -12.54 -19.36
N ILE A 504 9.13 -11.73 -18.26
CA ILE A 504 10.11 -10.67 -17.98
C ILE A 504 10.46 -10.59 -16.49
N VAL A 505 11.73 -10.23 -16.23
CA VAL A 505 12.20 -9.78 -14.92
C VAL A 505 12.83 -8.40 -15.07
N ILE A 506 12.40 -7.46 -14.22
CA ILE A 506 12.91 -6.09 -14.14
C ILE A 506 13.74 -5.95 -12.88
N PHE A 507 15.04 -5.72 -12.98
CA PHE A 507 15.93 -5.55 -11.84
C PHE A 507 16.13 -4.07 -11.48
N LEU A 508 15.84 -3.72 -10.22
CA LEU A 508 16.08 -2.39 -9.68
C LEU A 508 17.29 -2.38 -8.74
N ALA A 509 18.04 -1.29 -8.79
CA ALA A 509 19.10 -0.98 -7.85
C ALA A 509 18.89 0.40 -7.20
N ALA A 510 19.23 0.50 -5.92
CA ALA A 510 19.41 1.75 -5.23
C ALA A 510 20.92 1.96 -5.02
N ILE A 511 21.44 3.04 -5.53
CA ILE A 511 22.87 3.36 -5.49
C ILE A 511 23.08 4.75 -4.88
N ARG A 512 24.23 4.97 -4.28
CA ARG A 512 24.67 6.30 -3.86
C ARG A 512 25.51 6.92 -4.97
N LYS A 513 25.10 8.12 -5.40
CA LYS A 513 25.81 8.95 -6.35
C LYS A 513 26.20 10.26 -5.64
N GLY A 514 27.42 10.31 -5.09
CA GLY A 514 27.80 11.34 -4.14
C GLY A 514 27.02 11.18 -2.83
N GLU A 515 26.32 12.23 -2.41
CA GLU A 515 25.48 12.23 -1.20
C GLU A 515 24.04 11.73 -1.47
N GLU A 516 23.62 11.67 -2.73
CA GLU A 516 22.28 11.30 -3.09
C GLU A 516 22.08 9.79 -3.27
N LYS A 517 20.96 9.28 -2.79
CA LYS A 517 20.48 7.92 -3.05
C LYS A 517 19.54 7.92 -4.24
N VAL A 518 20.03 7.44 -5.38
CA VAL A 518 19.25 7.32 -6.61
C VAL A 518 18.80 5.89 -6.86
N ARG A 519 17.64 5.74 -7.49
CA ARG A 519 17.06 4.44 -7.87
C ARG A 519 17.10 4.31 -9.38
N ARG A 520 17.51 3.13 -9.89
CA ARG A 520 17.61 2.87 -11.34
C ARG A 520 17.07 1.48 -11.65
N VAL A 521 16.34 1.35 -12.76
CA VAL A 521 16.13 0.05 -13.42
C VAL A 521 17.48 -0.34 -14.01
N ARG A 522 18.11 -1.35 -13.42
CA ARG A 522 19.43 -1.83 -13.83
C ARG A 522 19.39 -2.56 -15.15
N GLU A 523 18.41 -3.45 -15.30
CA GLU A 523 18.22 -4.24 -16.52
C GLU A 523 16.78 -4.76 -16.64
N ILE A 524 16.34 -4.98 -17.86
CA ILE A 524 15.11 -5.68 -18.21
C ILE A 524 15.51 -6.94 -18.95
N VAL A 525 15.14 -8.09 -18.39
CA VAL A 525 15.56 -9.42 -18.86
C VAL A 525 14.33 -10.22 -19.28
N GLU A 526 14.29 -10.69 -20.52
CA GLU A 526 13.31 -11.63 -21.05
C GLU A 526 13.70 -13.06 -20.70
N ILE A 527 12.73 -13.90 -20.37
CA ILE A 527 12.88 -15.35 -20.19
C ILE A 527 12.34 -16.03 -21.45
N LEU A 528 13.19 -16.82 -22.12
CA LEU A 528 12.88 -17.44 -23.39
C LEU A 528 12.53 -18.92 -23.28
N GLY A 529 12.78 -19.53 -22.12
CA GLY A 529 12.56 -20.95 -21.85
C GLY A 529 13.69 -21.60 -21.07
N ILE A 530 13.79 -22.91 -21.18
CA ILE A 530 14.81 -23.74 -20.50
C ILE A 530 15.65 -24.43 -21.56
N ASP A 531 16.96 -24.38 -21.39
CA ASP A 531 17.89 -25.18 -22.19
C ASP A 531 17.67 -26.69 -21.92
N PRO A 532 17.38 -27.51 -22.93
CA PRO A 532 17.11 -28.92 -22.73
C PRO A 532 18.30 -29.72 -22.15
N GLY A 533 19.53 -29.28 -22.43
CA GLY A 533 20.75 -29.94 -21.99
C GLY A 533 21.17 -29.56 -20.58
N THR A 534 21.28 -28.25 -20.31
CA THR A 534 21.77 -27.73 -19.01
C THR A 534 20.67 -27.56 -17.98
N LYS A 535 19.40 -27.55 -18.38
CA LYS A 535 18.24 -27.23 -17.53
C LYS A 535 18.27 -25.81 -16.95
N GLU A 536 19.08 -24.92 -17.52
CA GLU A 536 19.15 -23.52 -17.14
C GLU A 536 18.14 -22.66 -17.92
N LEU A 537 17.76 -21.50 -17.36
CA LEU A 537 16.91 -20.55 -18.07
C LEU A 537 17.70 -19.86 -19.18
N ILE A 538 17.11 -19.85 -20.37
CA ILE A 538 17.59 -19.05 -21.49
C ILE A 538 17.02 -17.66 -21.31
N THR A 539 17.87 -16.65 -21.22
CA THR A 539 17.48 -15.26 -20.98
C THR A 539 18.07 -14.33 -22.03
N ASN A 540 17.38 -13.20 -22.27
CA ASN A 540 17.84 -12.12 -23.12
C ASN A 540 17.71 -10.78 -22.38
N THR A 541 18.78 -10.02 -22.28
CA THR A 541 18.73 -8.67 -21.70
C THR A 541 18.38 -7.67 -22.80
N VAL A 542 17.25 -6.98 -22.65
CA VAL A 542 16.75 -6.01 -23.64
C VAL A 542 17.27 -4.62 -23.35
N PHE A 543 17.25 -4.22 -22.09
CA PHE A 543 17.76 -2.94 -21.63
C PHE A 543 18.77 -3.13 -20.52
N ARG A 544 19.80 -2.30 -20.52
CA ARG A 544 20.82 -2.25 -19.46
C ARG A 544 21.16 -0.80 -19.12
N TRP A 545 21.24 -0.52 -17.83
CA TRP A 545 21.69 0.75 -17.33
C TRP A 545 23.22 0.72 -17.15
N ASP A 546 23.91 1.75 -17.66
CA ASP A 546 25.34 1.95 -17.47
C ASP A 546 25.58 2.89 -16.26
N PRO A 547 26.22 2.40 -15.20
CA PRO A 547 26.49 3.21 -14.00
C PRO A 547 27.50 4.35 -14.25
N ILE A 548 28.33 4.27 -15.27
CA ILE A 548 29.35 5.27 -15.56
C ILE A 548 28.73 6.50 -16.23
N THR A 549 27.93 6.28 -17.27
CA THR A 549 27.28 7.34 -18.03
C THR A 549 25.90 7.75 -17.48
N ASP A 550 25.34 6.97 -16.54
CA ASP A 550 23.97 7.09 -16.03
C ASP A 550 22.91 7.05 -17.14
N LYS A 551 23.19 6.31 -18.20
CA LYS A 551 22.31 6.13 -19.36
C LYS A 551 21.80 4.70 -19.46
N VAL A 552 20.65 4.57 -20.10
CA VAL A 552 20.06 3.27 -20.42
C VAL A 552 20.37 2.95 -21.88
N GLU A 553 20.86 1.76 -22.12
CA GLU A 553 21.14 1.22 -23.44
C GLU A 553 20.08 0.17 -23.80
N TYR A 554 19.53 0.29 -25.01
CA TYR A 554 18.74 -0.75 -25.64
C TYR A 554 19.70 -1.68 -26.41
N LEU A 555 19.68 -2.98 -26.08
CA LEU A 555 20.63 -3.95 -26.67
C LEU A 555 20.21 -4.50 -28.03
N GLY A 556 19.22 -3.86 -28.65
CA GLY A 556 18.91 -4.01 -30.08
C GLY A 556 17.98 -5.17 -30.46
N ARG A 557 17.60 -6.08 -29.54
CA ARG A 557 16.71 -7.20 -29.84
C ARG A 557 15.76 -7.54 -28.68
N SER A 558 14.49 -7.70 -29.00
CA SER A 558 13.48 -8.29 -28.10
C SER A 558 12.87 -9.52 -28.75
N PHE A 559 13.04 -10.66 -28.10
CA PHE A 559 12.45 -11.93 -28.54
C PHE A 559 10.95 -11.98 -28.22
N ILE A 560 10.51 -11.29 -27.15
CA ILE A 560 9.08 -11.22 -26.82
C ILE A 560 8.34 -10.44 -27.90
N VAL A 561 8.86 -9.31 -28.38
CA VAL A 561 8.27 -8.58 -29.50
C VAL A 561 8.21 -9.46 -30.76
N GLU A 562 9.25 -10.26 -31.03
CA GLU A 562 9.23 -11.23 -32.14
C GLU A 562 8.20 -12.36 -31.93
N LYS A 563 8.03 -12.82 -30.66
CA LYS A 563 6.99 -13.80 -30.28
C LYS A 563 5.59 -13.20 -30.47
N LEU A 564 5.36 -11.97 -30.04
CA LEU A 564 4.09 -11.26 -30.23
C LEU A 564 3.77 -11.07 -31.71
N SER A 565 4.75 -10.64 -32.51
CA SER A 565 4.61 -10.51 -33.96
C SER A 565 4.09 -11.79 -34.60
N LYS A 566 4.66 -12.94 -34.26
CA LYS A 566 4.25 -14.26 -34.76
C LYS A 566 2.89 -14.69 -34.24
N SER A 567 2.62 -14.48 -32.95
CA SER A 567 1.40 -14.95 -32.29
C SER A 567 0.16 -14.17 -32.74
N PHE A 568 0.30 -12.87 -32.97
CA PHE A 568 -0.81 -11.99 -33.35
C PHE A 568 -0.82 -11.68 -34.87
N GLY A 569 0.16 -12.16 -35.64
CA GLY A 569 0.26 -11.89 -37.07
C GLY A 569 0.53 -10.41 -37.42
N ILE A 570 1.13 -9.66 -36.50
CA ILE A 570 1.46 -8.24 -36.63
C ILE A 570 2.92 -8.11 -37.07
N PRO A 571 3.24 -7.38 -38.16
CA PRO A 571 4.63 -7.15 -38.55
C PRO A 571 5.46 -6.56 -37.41
N LYS A 572 6.70 -7.03 -37.24
CA LYS A 572 7.59 -6.55 -36.16
C LYS A 572 7.79 -5.02 -36.24
N GLU A 573 7.95 -4.50 -37.45
CA GLU A 573 8.11 -3.06 -37.71
C GLU A 573 6.91 -2.25 -37.20
N GLU A 574 5.72 -2.81 -37.22
CA GLU A 574 4.52 -2.17 -36.71
C GLU A 574 4.54 -2.11 -35.18
N LEU A 575 4.98 -3.18 -34.51
CA LEU A 575 5.16 -3.21 -33.05
C LEU A 575 6.28 -2.26 -32.61
N ASP A 576 7.39 -2.22 -33.35
CA ASP A 576 8.50 -1.29 -33.07
C ASP A 576 8.05 0.17 -33.24
N ASN A 577 7.26 0.48 -34.26
CA ASN A 577 6.66 1.79 -34.47
C ASN A 577 5.67 2.15 -33.37
N GLU A 578 4.93 1.17 -32.85
CA GLU A 578 4.00 1.36 -31.74
C GLU A 578 4.74 1.69 -30.44
N ILE A 579 5.86 1.04 -30.17
CA ILE A 579 6.75 1.41 -29.04
C ILE A 579 7.24 2.84 -29.19
N ALA A 580 7.68 3.23 -30.39
CA ALA A 580 8.16 4.59 -30.66
C ALA A 580 7.08 5.66 -30.44
N LYS A 581 5.84 5.41 -30.89
CA LYS A 581 4.70 6.31 -30.65
C LYS A 581 4.42 6.47 -29.16
N ARG A 582 4.39 5.38 -28.39
CA ARG A 582 4.19 5.42 -26.95
C ARG A 582 5.30 6.18 -26.24
N GLN A 583 6.53 5.99 -26.68
CA GLN A 583 7.66 6.77 -26.16
C GLN A 583 7.44 8.27 -26.43
N GLN A 584 7.00 8.66 -27.61
CA GLN A 584 6.71 10.06 -27.93
C GLN A 584 5.61 10.64 -27.02
N VAL A 585 4.55 9.87 -26.74
CA VAL A 585 3.49 10.29 -25.81
C VAL A 585 4.06 10.50 -24.40
N LEU A 586 4.88 9.56 -23.90
CA LEU A 586 5.50 9.69 -22.57
C LEU A 586 6.48 10.87 -22.51
N ASP A 587 7.25 11.11 -23.57
CA ASP A 587 8.17 12.24 -23.68
C ASP A 587 7.42 13.57 -23.73
N ASP A 588 6.30 13.65 -24.43
CA ASP A 588 5.44 14.85 -24.48
C ASP A 588 4.82 15.15 -23.09
N LEU A 589 4.25 14.15 -22.44
CA LEU A 589 3.72 14.31 -21.08
C LEU A 589 4.81 14.77 -20.10
N LYS A 590 6.02 14.20 -20.19
CA LYS A 590 7.17 14.59 -19.38
C LYS A 590 7.60 16.03 -19.66
N ASN A 591 7.70 16.43 -20.92
CA ASN A 591 8.09 17.78 -21.31
C ASN A 591 7.06 18.84 -20.86
N ARG A 592 5.78 18.47 -20.82
CA ARG A 592 4.71 19.33 -20.31
C ARG A 592 4.61 19.32 -18.78
N GLY A 593 5.40 18.48 -18.08
CA GLY A 593 5.38 18.37 -16.62
C GLY A 593 4.11 17.72 -16.05
N VAL A 594 3.40 16.90 -16.85
CA VAL A 594 2.20 16.18 -16.41
C VAL A 594 2.63 14.97 -15.59
N VAL A 595 2.75 15.14 -14.28
CA VAL A 595 3.21 14.09 -13.34
C VAL A 595 2.10 13.48 -12.50
N ASN A 596 0.93 14.14 -12.43
CA ASN A 596 -0.20 13.64 -11.64
C ASN A 596 -0.69 12.30 -12.20
N TYR A 597 -0.78 11.28 -11.33
CA TYR A 597 -1.12 9.92 -11.75
C TYR A 597 -2.49 9.80 -12.43
N LYS A 598 -3.50 10.60 -12.01
CA LYS A 598 -4.84 10.60 -12.61
C LYS A 598 -4.80 11.17 -14.03
N GLU A 599 -4.06 12.27 -14.22
CA GLU A 599 -3.89 12.88 -15.53
C GLU A 599 -3.11 11.98 -16.48
N VAL A 600 -2.08 11.29 -15.99
CA VAL A 600 -1.31 10.32 -16.77
C VAL A 600 -2.18 9.11 -17.15
N THR A 601 -2.97 8.56 -16.21
CA THR A 601 -3.90 7.46 -16.50
C THR A 601 -4.95 7.88 -17.54
N GLU A 602 -5.46 9.10 -17.46
CA GLU A 602 -6.41 9.60 -18.47
C GLU A 602 -5.74 9.78 -19.84
N ALA A 603 -4.49 10.25 -19.90
CA ALA A 603 -3.74 10.33 -21.15
C ALA A 603 -3.51 8.94 -21.78
N VAL A 604 -3.19 7.92 -20.97
CA VAL A 604 -3.08 6.53 -21.42
C VAL A 604 -4.42 6.03 -21.96
N ARG A 605 -5.52 6.33 -21.28
CA ARG A 605 -6.87 5.99 -21.74
C ARG A 605 -7.20 6.63 -23.07
N GLN A 606 -6.94 7.91 -23.23
CA GLN A 606 -7.17 8.64 -24.49
C GLN A 606 -6.36 8.03 -25.65
N TYR A 607 -5.11 7.66 -25.40
CA TYR A 607 -4.29 6.99 -26.41
C TYR A 607 -4.93 5.69 -26.94
N TYR A 608 -5.49 4.86 -26.06
CA TYR A 608 -6.19 3.63 -26.47
C TYR A 608 -7.46 3.94 -27.25
N LEU A 609 -8.27 4.92 -26.83
CA LEU A 609 -9.51 5.32 -27.50
C LEU A 609 -9.25 5.87 -28.91
N GLU A 610 -8.26 6.73 -29.07
CA GLU A 610 -7.88 7.29 -30.36
C GLU A 610 -7.39 6.19 -31.33
N ARG A 611 -6.61 5.25 -30.83
CA ARG A 611 -6.13 4.12 -31.62
C ARG A 611 -7.28 3.21 -32.07
N GLU A 612 -8.27 2.95 -31.23
CA GLU A 612 -9.46 2.18 -31.57
C GLU A 612 -10.32 2.91 -32.61
N ALA A 613 -10.51 4.22 -32.44
CA ALA A 613 -11.23 5.03 -33.40
C ALA A 613 -10.59 5.00 -34.81
N VAL A 614 -9.26 5.13 -34.89
CA VAL A 614 -8.50 5.01 -36.13
C VAL A 614 -8.63 3.61 -36.74
N ALA A 615 -8.55 2.55 -35.91
CA ALA A 615 -8.73 1.18 -36.38
C ALA A 615 -10.12 0.94 -37.00
N VAL A 616 -11.18 1.43 -36.32
CA VAL A 616 -12.57 1.37 -36.83
C VAL A 616 -12.71 2.13 -38.16
N GLU A 617 -12.10 3.30 -38.26
CA GLU A 617 -12.14 4.09 -39.50
C GLU A 617 -11.45 3.34 -40.68
N ILE A 618 -10.29 2.73 -40.43
CA ILE A 618 -9.58 1.93 -41.44
C ILE A 618 -10.42 0.74 -41.88
N VAL A 619 -11.04 0.01 -40.97
CA VAL A 619 -11.92 -1.12 -41.28
C VAL A 619 -13.13 -0.66 -42.09
N ASN A 620 -13.75 0.46 -41.74
CA ASN A 620 -14.88 1.01 -42.49
C ASN A 620 -14.46 1.45 -43.91
N ARG A 621 -13.29 2.07 -44.07
CA ARG A 621 -12.75 2.43 -45.39
C ARG A 621 -12.48 1.19 -46.24
N LYS A 622 -11.91 0.12 -45.68
CA LYS A 622 -11.71 -1.16 -46.42
C LYS A 622 -13.05 -1.75 -46.85
N ARG A 623 -14.04 -1.84 -45.94
CA ARG A 623 -15.39 -2.35 -46.30
C ARG A 623 -16.08 -1.54 -47.38
N LEU A 624 -15.93 -0.21 -47.35
CA LEU A 624 -16.47 0.65 -48.40
C LEU A 624 -15.75 0.45 -49.74
N GLY A 625 -14.42 0.25 -49.73
CA GLY A 625 -13.64 -0.07 -50.89
C GLY A 625 -14.02 -1.42 -51.52
N GLU A 626 -14.19 -2.45 -50.69
CA GLU A 626 -14.63 -3.79 -51.13
C GLU A 626 -16.05 -3.75 -51.73
N LYS A 627 -16.99 -3.04 -51.10
CA LYS A 627 -18.35 -2.85 -51.67
C LYS A 627 -18.31 -2.11 -53.00
N ALA A 628 -17.48 -1.08 -53.11
CA ALA A 628 -17.34 -0.34 -54.37
C ALA A 628 -16.75 -1.21 -55.49
N GLN A 629 -15.76 -2.06 -55.20
CA GLN A 629 -15.21 -3.03 -56.15
C GLN A 629 -16.23 -4.09 -56.55
N GLN A 630 -17.03 -4.57 -55.61
CA GLN A 630 -18.10 -5.55 -55.89
C GLN A 630 -19.18 -4.96 -56.80
N GLN A 631 -19.65 -3.73 -56.51
CA GLN A 631 -20.59 -3.02 -57.38
C GLN A 631 -20.02 -2.73 -58.78
N ALA A 632 -18.74 -2.38 -58.86
CA ALA A 632 -18.09 -2.19 -60.16
C ALA A 632 -18.00 -3.49 -60.96
N ALA A 633 -17.70 -4.61 -60.32
CA ALA A 633 -17.68 -5.93 -60.92
C ALA A 633 -19.07 -6.39 -61.40
N GLU A 634 -20.11 -6.16 -60.59
CA GLU A 634 -21.51 -6.44 -60.98
C GLU A 634 -21.98 -5.57 -62.15
N THR A 635 -21.63 -4.29 -62.15
CA THR A 635 -21.94 -3.39 -63.28
C THR A 635 -21.20 -3.79 -64.54
N GLN A 636 -19.95 -4.25 -64.46
CA GLN A 636 -19.23 -4.79 -65.64
C GLN A 636 -19.80 -6.12 -66.15
N ALA A 637 -20.32 -6.95 -65.26
CA ALA A 637 -20.97 -8.20 -65.65
C ALA A 637 -22.32 -7.94 -66.36
N LEU A 638 -23.10 -6.96 -65.89
CA LEU A 638 -24.36 -6.53 -66.48
C LEU A 638 -24.17 -5.88 -67.88
N ASN A 639 -23.08 -5.14 -68.06
CA ASN A 639 -22.75 -4.52 -69.34
C ASN A 639 -22.18 -5.51 -70.37
N LYS A 640 -21.90 -6.74 -69.98
CA LYS A 640 -21.45 -7.83 -70.89
C LYS A 640 -22.54 -8.81 -71.33
N LEU A 641 -23.72 -8.71 -70.70
CA LEU A 641 -24.96 -9.37 -71.09
C LEU A 641 -25.79 -8.47 -72.00
#